data_146e45708054aff2fc9c83847b09d920
#
_entry.id   146e45708054aff2fc9c83847b09d920
#
_cell.length_a   1.000
_cell.length_b   1.000
_cell.length_c   1.000
_cell.angle_alpha   90.00
_cell.angle_beta   90.00
_cell.angle_gamma   90.00
#
_symmetry.space_group_name_H-M   'P 1'
#
loop_
_entity.id
_entity.type
_entity.pdbx_description
1 polymer ?
#
loop_
_entity_poly.entity_id
_entity_poly.type
_entity_poly.pdbx_seq_one_letter_code
_entity_poly.pdbx_strand_id
1 'polypeptide(L)'
;MGEKDIEQQHEEQLKGESAWSGVGKYLLHRAKPHLPPWLGVVGVGVIGEGAHLMWSDSPWGAAGLTLASVALTGATWWAGRGTSAQRRLHSAVTVAAGSVWVTAAALSGPITHPVIDLYAMGGPVLALSWNVRMVMRRNPDAVGESSDKGLLEKVGLARTKLGTVKVEPNKVTVPYALPAGEATNDDVSKSLPRVASALDVPTTAVRYRPDPDSARKGEIVIVPNDMLREVIWYPGPSSPGGSIAEPLVIGVYDDGRELRLTLPQAIHLLVMGVTGSGKTEAALDVMAEVLTRRDVAVWLSDPKRGQDLGEAFGACDWVVTTQDGAATMIAAFEAVIPARQLWLGSHGYRSWEPAAALRQDDPAHTCRDDRTACGCPGMPYLIGWFEEAANTLRAVDDDAFTGIAQEARSAGASLVVSMQRASGYQISTDTRASLPSALCMGVDERDAGFALPSEVLDAGANPGAWGNKRPGYCYLVQAGVDEELWSTPSRTFRNNPVTLEWVTREFASVRMPVDDVTATAAASVAGQLYTDREGPTAGPATEGGPQRVARTEDDDVTTGEPLVDPEDEGIDPEAELPEATDAPMFGAPAGTEPDDPKAAMEEILRHFESEGRMVVQTKDFMDYCDRIGRSRPWVAGELGRLGREGRLVPAGGHKYRIVPALTSA
;
A
#
# COMPACT_ATOMS: atom_id res chain seq x y z
N MET A 1 0.66 -22.91 27.55
CA MET A 1 0.08 -23.37 26.29
C MET A 1 1.21 -24.11 25.59
N GLY A 2 1.08 -25.40 25.30
CA GLY A 2 2.21 -26.22 24.84
C GLY A 2 2.50 -25.96 23.37
N GLU A 3 3.76 -26.19 22.97
CA GLU A 3 4.25 -26.08 21.59
C GLU A 3 3.35 -26.82 20.57
N LYS A 4 2.74 -27.93 20.98
CA LYS A 4 1.76 -28.69 20.19
C LYS A 4 0.43 -27.93 19.97
N ASP A 5 0.02 -27.08 20.90
CA ASP A 5 -1.21 -26.31 20.75
C ASP A 5 -1.01 -25.16 19.74
N ILE A 6 0.21 -24.62 19.66
CA ILE A 6 0.60 -23.57 18.70
C ILE A 6 0.75 -24.18 17.30
N GLU A 7 1.38 -25.35 17.18
CA GLU A 7 1.46 -26.09 15.92
C GLU A 7 0.07 -26.48 15.40
N GLN A 8 -0.82 -26.97 16.27
CA GLN A 8 -2.19 -27.31 15.87
C GLN A 8 -2.98 -26.07 15.44
N GLN A 9 -2.86 -24.94 16.15
CA GLN A 9 -3.52 -23.70 15.73
C GLN A 9 -2.96 -23.17 14.40
N HIS A 10 -1.66 -23.34 14.17
CA HIS A 10 -1.02 -22.92 12.90
C HIS A 10 -1.41 -23.87 11.75
N GLU A 11 -1.42 -25.20 12.01
CA GLU A 11 -1.92 -26.18 11.04
C GLU A 11 -3.41 -26.02 10.75
N GLU A 12 -4.22 -25.67 11.76
CA GLU A 12 -5.65 -25.38 11.57
C GLU A 12 -5.86 -24.07 10.81
N GLN A 13 -5.05 -23.03 11.04
CA GLN A 13 -5.08 -21.80 10.25
C GLN A 13 -4.65 -22.02 8.80
N LEU A 14 -3.65 -22.85 8.56
CA LEU A 14 -3.14 -23.14 7.21
C LEU A 14 -3.99 -24.20 6.46
N LYS A 15 -4.63 -25.13 7.17
CA LYS A 15 -5.53 -26.13 6.58
C LYS A 15 -6.97 -25.61 6.42
N GLY A 16 -7.33 -24.52 7.11
CA GLY A 16 -8.72 -24.11 7.25
C GLY A 16 -9.28 -23.31 6.10
N GLU A 17 -8.50 -22.46 5.47
CA GLU A 17 -9.09 -21.55 4.48
C GLU A 17 -8.04 -21.18 3.42
N SER A 18 -8.33 -21.46 2.16
CA SER A 18 -7.61 -20.84 1.06
C SER A 18 -7.69 -19.31 1.22
N ALA A 19 -6.67 -18.55 0.78
CA ALA A 19 -6.69 -17.09 0.80
C ALA A 19 -8.01 -16.51 0.26
N TRP A 20 -8.61 -17.24 -0.70
CA TRP A 20 -9.93 -16.95 -1.26
C TRP A 20 -11.08 -17.12 -0.26
N SER A 21 -10.98 -17.99 0.76
CA SER A 21 -12.09 -18.16 1.71
C SER A 21 -12.12 -17.04 2.76
N GLY A 22 -10.97 -16.53 3.20
CA GLY A 22 -10.88 -15.37 4.10
C GLY A 22 -11.32 -14.09 3.40
N VAL A 23 -10.77 -13.82 2.22
CA VAL A 23 -11.18 -12.71 1.36
C VAL A 23 -12.65 -12.87 0.94
N GLY A 24 -13.09 -14.08 0.61
CA GLY A 24 -14.49 -14.37 0.26
C GLY A 24 -15.46 -14.10 1.41
N LYS A 25 -15.11 -14.49 2.65
CA LYS A 25 -15.94 -14.21 3.84
C LYS A 25 -15.98 -12.71 4.15
N TYR A 26 -14.85 -12.03 4.03
CA TYR A 26 -14.76 -10.58 4.18
C TYR A 26 -15.60 -9.86 3.13
N LEU A 27 -15.43 -10.21 1.85
CA LEU A 27 -16.24 -9.67 0.75
C LEU A 27 -17.72 -9.94 0.95
N LEU A 28 -18.08 -11.15 1.40
CA LEU A 28 -19.47 -11.53 1.68
C LEU A 28 -20.06 -10.72 2.84
N HIS A 29 -19.28 -10.49 3.90
CA HIS A 29 -19.75 -9.70 5.04
C HIS A 29 -20.01 -8.24 4.64
N ARG A 30 -19.14 -7.65 3.82
CA ARG A 30 -19.28 -6.28 3.32
C ARG A 30 -20.27 -6.15 2.16
N ALA A 31 -20.44 -7.19 1.35
CA ALA A 31 -21.46 -7.23 0.32
C ALA A 31 -22.88 -7.37 0.88
N LYS A 32 -23.05 -7.84 2.15
CA LYS A 32 -24.36 -8.00 2.80
C LYS A 32 -25.34 -6.82 2.59
N PRO A 33 -24.97 -5.55 2.76
CA PRO A 33 -25.87 -4.43 2.53
C PRO A 33 -26.30 -4.27 1.07
N HIS A 34 -25.49 -4.73 0.12
CA HIS A 34 -25.68 -4.60 -1.32
C HIS A 34 -26.31 -5.84 -1.97
N LEU A 35 -26.39 -6.95 -1.22
CA LEU A 35 -26.95 -8.22 -1.67
C LEU A 35 -28.48 -8.21 -1.91
N PRO A 36 -29.32 -7.49 -1.12
CA PRO A 36 -30.77 -7.60 -1.25
C PRO A 36 -31.32 -7.35 -2.66
N PRO A 37 -30.87 -6.37 -3.45
CA PRO A 37 -31.34 -6.17 -4.82
C PRO A 37 -30.99 -7.36 -5.73
N TRP A 38 -29.81 -7.95 -5.57
CA TRP A 38 -29.36 -9.11 -6.34
C TRP A 38 -30.12 -10.38 -5.97
N LEU A 39 -30.38 -10.58 -4.68
CA LEU A 39 -31.25 -11.67 -4.19
C LEU A 39 -32.68 -11.50 -4.72
N GLY A 40 -33.14 -10.25 -4.86
CA GLY A 40 -34.41 -9.95 -5.48
C GLY A 40 -34.46 -10.38 -6.96
N VAL A 41 -33.42 -10.11 -7.74
CA VAL A 41 -33.30 -10.57 -9.13
C VAL A 41 -33.34 -12.09 -9.21
N VAL A 42 -32.52 -12.78 -8.40
CA VAL A 42 -32.52 -14.25 -8.35
C VAL A 42 -33.91 -14.79 -7.96
N GLY A 43 -34.55 -14.16 -6.96
CA GLY A 43 -35.89 -14.52 -6.51
C GLY A 43 -36.94 -14.40 -7.62
N VAL A 44 -36.86 -13.32 -8.42
CA VAL A 44 -37.74 -13.14 -9.60
C VAL A 44 -37.53 -14.26 -10.61
N GLY A 45 -36.30 -14.70 -10.85
CA GLY A 45 -35.99 -15.84 -11.72
C GLY A 45 -36.62 -17.13 -11.23
N VAL A 46 -36.47 -17.44 -9.95
CA VAL A 46 -37.08 -18.65 -9.32
C VAL A 46 -38.60 -18.61 -9.37
N ILE A 47 -39.20 -17.45 -9.09
CA ILE A 47 -40.65 -17.26 -9.17
C ILE A 47 -41.12 -17.44 -10.63
N GLY A 48 -40.39 -16.92 -11.60
CA GLY A 48 -40.72 -17.05 -13.02
C GLY A 48 -40.76 -18.54 -13.48
N GLU A 49 -39.75 -19.32 -13.06
CA GLU A 49 -39.72 -20.76 -13.34
C GLU A 49 -40.90 -21.49 -12.66
N GLY A 50 -41.13 -21.21 -11.36
CA GLY A 50 -42.27 -21.78 -10.64
C GLY A 50 -43.61 -21.41 -11.27
N ALA A 51 -43.78 -20.20 -11.72
CA ALA A 51 -44.98 -19.73 -12.42
C ALA A 51 -45.16 -20.44 -13.77
N HIS A 52 -44.09 -20.68 -14.51
CA HIS A 52 -44.12 -21.43 -15.74
C HIS A 52 -44.58 -22.89 -15.54
N LEU A 53 -44.01 -23.57 -14.54
CA LEU A 53 -44.37 -24.94 -14.20
C LEU A 53 -45.86 -25.08 -13.76
N MET A 54 -46.42 -24.04 -13.14
CA MET A 54 -47.80 -24.10 -12.62
C MET A 54 -48.87 -23.62 -13.61
N TRP A 55 -48.53 -22.69 -14.53
CA TRP A 55 -49.52 -21.96 -15.33
C TRP A 55 -49.18 -21.83 -16.81
N SER A 56 -48.20 -22.54 -17.35
CA SER A 56 -47.81 -22.46 -18.77
C SER A 56 -48.97 -22.72 -19.75
N ASP A 57 -49.85 -23.64 -19.40
CA ASP A 57 -50.97 -24.07 -20.26
C ASP A 57 -52.31 -23.46 -19.86
N SER A 58 -52.31 -22.51 -18.89
CA SER A 58 -53.55 -21.94 -18.34
C SER A 58 -53.77 -20.49 -18.76
N PRO A 59 -54.76 -20.22 -19.65
CA PRO A 59 -55.10 -18.83 -19.99
C PRO A 59 -55.62 -18.03 -18.79
N TRP A 60 -56.20 -18.68 -17.81
CA TRP A 60 -56.64 -18.06 -16.55
C TRP A 60 -55.45 -17.74 -15.66
N GLY A 61 -54.38 -18.53 -15.69
CA GLY A 61 -53.13 -18.24 -15.01
C GLY A 61 -52.46 -16.95 -15.52
N ALA A 62 -52.44 -16.78 -16.84
CA ALA A 62 -51.93 -15.56 -17.49
C ALA A 62 -52.72 -14.30 -17.10
N ALA A 63 -54.04 -14.38 -17.14
CA ALA A 63 -54.91 -13.28 -16.74
C ALA A 63 -54.76 -12.95 -15.25
N GLY A 64 -54.66 -13.96 -14.37
CA GLY A 64 -54.41 -13.78 -12.94
C GLY A 64 -53.08 -13.12 -12.63
N LEU A 65 -51.98 -13.56 -13.28
CA LEU A 65 -50.66 -12.99 -13.12
C LEU A 65 -50.57 -11.53 -13.63
N THR A 66 -51.27 -11.24 -14.73
CA THR A 66 -51.35 -9.85 -15.26
C THR A 66 -52.08 -8.92 -14.28
N LEU A 67 -53.24 -9.37 -13.74
CA LEU A 67 -53.99 -8.62 -12.73
C LEU A 67 -53.16 -8.44 -11.45
N ALA A 68 -52.44 -9.47 -10.99
CA ALA A 68 -51.56 -9.41 -9.84
C ALA A 68 -50.40 -8.43 -10.07
N SER A 69 -49.81 -8.39 -11.27
CA SER A 69 -48.75 -7.44 -11.64
C SER A 69 -49.23 -5.99 -11.56
N VAL A 70 -50.42 -5.72 -12.09
CA VAL A 70 -51.02 -4.38 -12.03
C VAL A 70 -51.35 -3.98 -10.59
N ALA A 71 -51.97 -4.91 -9.82
CA ALA A 71 -52.33 -4.66 -8.43
C ALA A 71 -51.06 -4.41 -7.56
N LEU A 72 -50.02 -5.22 -7.73
CA LEU A 72 -48.76 -5.10 -6.99
C LEU A 72 -48.04 -3.78 -7.31
N THR A 73 -47.99 -3.40 -8.60
CA THR A 73 -47.41 -2.13 -9.03
C THR A 73 -48.19 -0.94 -8.47
N GLY A 74 -49.55 -1.01 -8.51
CA GLY A 74 -50.41 0.03 -7.95
C GLY A 74 -50.26 0.13 -6.43
N ALA A 75 -50.21 -1.00 -5.72
CA ALA A 75 -49.99 -1.03 -4.28
C ALA A 75 -48.62 -0.45 -3.90
N THR A 76 -47.56 -0.77 -4.66
CA THR A 76 -46.23 -0.20 -4.46
C THR A 76 -46.22 1.31 -4.67
N TRP A 77 -46.91 1.76 -5.72
CA TRP A 77 -47.06 3.20 -5.97
C TRP A 77 -47.84 3.89 -4.84
N TRP A 78 -48.92 3.26 -4.36
CA TRP A 78 -49.73 3.82 -3.28
C TRP A 78 -48.96 3.84 -1.94
N ALA A 79 -48.28 2.75 -1.59
CA ALA A 79 -47.49 2.65 -0.37
C ALA A 79 -46.32 3.66 -0.35
N GLY A 80 -45.79 4.05 -1.53
CA GLY A 80 -44.73 5.01 -1.67
C GLY A 80 -45.12 6.48 -1.45
N ARG A 81 -46.37 6.79 -1.04
CA ARG A 81 -46.87 8.17 -0.91
C ARG A 81 -46.10 9.06 0.07
N GLY A 82 -45.51 8.48 1.09
CA GLY A 82 -44.65 9.18 2.07
C GLY A 82 -43.19 9.34 1.64
N THR A 83 -42.82 8.99 0.40
CA THR A 83 -41.45 9.09 -0.12
C THR A 83 -41.37 10.07 -1.28
N SER A 84 -40.14 10.47 -1.68
CA SER A 84 -39.93 11.34 -2.82
C SER A 84 -40.54 10.77 -4.11
N ALA A 85 -41.03 11.64 -5.02
CA ALA A 85 -41.63 11.22 -6.28
C ALA A 85 -40.73 10.28 -7.11
N GLN A 86 -39.44 10.56 -7.14
CA GLN A 86 -38.45 9.73 -7.83
C GLN A 86 -38.31 8.33 -7.20
N ARG A 87 -38.30 8.24 -5.87
CA ARG A 87 -38.23 6.95 -5.17
C ARG A 87 -39.48 6.13 -5.42
N ARG A 88 -40.62 6.76 -5.35
CA ARG A 88 -41.94 6.18 -5.63
C ARG A 88 -42.00 5.61 -7.04
N LEU A 89 -41.55 6.41 -8.04
CA LEU A 89 -41.48 6.00 -9.43
C LEU A 89 -40.51 4.80 -9.62
N HIS A 90 -39.31 4.88 -9.08
CA HIS A 90 -38.31 3.84 -9.21
C HIS A 90 -38.76 2.50 -8.60
N SER A 91 -39.39 2.53 -7.40
CA SER A 91 -39.93 1.34 -6.76
C SER A 91 -41.05 0.72 -7.60
N ALA A 92 -41.96 1.53 -8.11
CA ALA A 92 -43.06 1.06 -8.94
C ALA A 92 -42.57 0.46 -10.26
N VAL A 93 -41.59 1.11 -10.92
CA VAL A 93 -40.97 0.61 -12.17
C VAL A 93 -40.23 -0.70 -11.94
N THR A 94 -39.52 -0.84 -10.82
CA THR A 94 -38.81 -2.09 -10.47
C THR A 94 -39.79 -3.23 -10.29
N VAL A 95 -40.87 -3.01 -9.54
CA VAL A 95 -41.91 -4.03 -9.29
C VAL A 95 -42.67 -4.35 -10.59
N ALA A 96 -42.98 -3.33 -11.40
CA ALA A 96 -43.64 -3.54 -12.69
C ALA A 96 -42.75 -4.38 -13.63
N ALA A 97 -41.48 -4.05 -13.77
CA ALA A 97 -40.55 -4.77 -14.64
C ALA A 97 -40.40 -6.24 -14.19
N GLY A 98 -40.19 -6.48 -12.88
CA GLY A 98 -40.06 -7.84 -12.34
C GLY A 98 -41.34 -8.66 -12.51
N SER A 99 -42.51 -8.11 -12.21
CA SER A 99 -43.77 -8.83 -12.31
C SER A 99 -44.23 -9.08 -13.76
N VAL A 100 -43.96 -8.12 -14.67
CA VAL A 100 -44.20 -8.32 -16.10
C VAL A 100 -43.30 -9.40 -16.67
N TRP A 101 -42.01 -9.42 -16.24
CA TRP A 101 -41.09 -10.47 -16.65
C TRP A 101 -41.56 -11.85 -16.14
N VAL A 102 -42.02 -11.97 -14.87
CA VAL A 102 -42.58 -13.22 -14.34
C VAL A 102 -43.78 -13.69 -15.17
N THR A 103 -44.64 -12.75 -15.56
CA THR A 103 -45.81 -13.07 -16.41
C THR A 103 -45.38 -13.57 -17.77
N ALA A 104 -44.40 -12.93 -18.40
CA ALA A 104 -43.83 -13.36 -19.68
C ALA A 104 -43.12 -14.72 -19.57
N ALA A 105 -42.36 -14.94 -18.49
CA ALA A 105 -41.68 -16.20 -18.21
C ALA A 105 -42.68 -17.34 -17.99
N ALA A 106 -43.78 -17.08 -17.28
CA ALA A 106 -44.87 -18.07 -17.07
C ALA A 106 -45.49 -18.54 -18.37
N LEU A 107 -45.66 -17.64 -19.34
CA LEU A 107 -46.33 -17.97 -20.62
C LEU A 107 -45.39 -18.60 -21.64
N SER A 108 -44.17 -18.07 -21.77
CA SER A 108 -43.25 -18.41 -22.88
C SER A 108 -42.08 -19.28 -22.43
N GLY A 109 -41.90 -19.48 -21.14
CA GLY A 109 -40.76 -20.11 -20.53
C GLY A 109 -39.65 -19.11 -20.21
N PRO A 110 -39.00 -19.22 -19.02
CA PRO A 110 -37.97 -18.28 -18.57
C PRO A 110 -36.68 -18.33 -19.37
N ILE A 111 -36.42 -19.46 -20.05
CA ILE A 111 -35.17 -19.71 -20.83
C ILE A 111 -35.36 -19.38 -22.31
N THR A 112 -36.55 -19.03 -22.76
CA THR A 112 -36.85 -18.73 -24.16
C THR A 112 -36.43 -17.30 -24.55
N HIS A 113 -35.92 -17.12 -25.78
CA HIS A 113 -35.68 -15.81 -26.34
C HIS A 113 -37.00 -15.13 -26.73
N PRO A 114 -37.22 -13.83 -26.44
CA PRO A 114 -36.31 -12.85 -25.83
C PRO A 114 -36.42 -12.77 -24.29
N VAL A 115 -37.17 -13.63 -23.61
CA VAL A 115 -37.45 -13.55 -22.15
C VAL A 115 -36.18 -13.67 -21.33
N ILE A 116 -35.29 -14.60 -21.68
CA ILE A 116 -33.99 -14.76 -21.01
C ILE A 116 -33.08 -13.56 -21.22
N ASP A 117 -33.09 -12.96 -22.41
CA ASP A 117 -32.25 -11.80 -22.72
C ASP A 117 -32.68 -10.58 -21.90
N LEU A 118 -33.99 -10.36 -21.77
CA LEU A 118 -34.56 -9.31 -20.94
C LEU A 118 -34.21 -9.51 -19.46
N TYR A 119 -34.14 -10.74 -18.98
CA TYR A 119 -33.72 -11.05 -17.62
C TYR A 119 -32.25 -10.80 -17.41
N ALA A 120 -31.40 -11.32 -18.29
CA ALA A 120 -29.95 -11.22 -18.19
C ALA A 120 -29.43 -9.78 -18.31
N MET A 121 -30.13 -8.93 -19.06
CA MET A 121 -29.81 -7.50 -19.19
C MET A 121 -30.55 -6.62 -18.17
N GLY A 122 -31.86 -6.82 -18.02
CA GLY A 122 -32.71 -5.98 -17.19
C GLY A 122 -32.54 -6.19 -15.70
N GLY A 123 -32.35 -7.43 -15.25
CA GLY A 123 -32.18 -7.77 -13.84
C GLY A 123 -30.97 -7.08 -13.21
N PRO A 124 -29.76 -7.25 -13.75
CA PRO A 124 -28.57 -6.54 -13.28
C PRO A 124 -28.72 -5.03 -13.31
N VAL A 125 -29.28 -4.45 -14.37
CA VAL A 125 -29.52 -3.00 -14.46
C VAL A 125 -30.40 -2.50 -13.31
N LEU A 126 -31.46 -3.22 -12.98
CA LEU A 126 -32.35 -2.86 -11.87
C LEU A 126 -31.66 -3.01 -10.51
N ALA A 127 -30.92 -4.12 -10.28
CA ALA A 127 -30.17 -4.32 -9.05
C ALA A 127 -29.11 -3.23 -8.84
N LEU A 128 -28.37 -2.88 -9.90
CA LEU A 128 -27.38 -1.81 -9.90
C LEU A 128 -27.99 -0.44 -9.61
N SER A 129 -29.15 -0.13 -10.23
CA SER A 129 -29.83 1.15 -10.00
C SER A 129 -30.23 1.32 -8.52
N TRP A 130 -30.58 0.24 -7.83
CA TRP A 130 -30.86 0.24 -6.39
C TRP A 130 -29.60 0.44 -5.55
N ASN A 131 -28.49 -0.18 -5.91
CA ASN A 131 -27.22 -0.03 -5.21
C ASN A 131 -26.68 1.40 -5.35
N VAL A 132 -26.68 1.95 -6.55
CA VAL A 132 -26.32 3.37 -6.79
C VAL A 132 -27.18 4.31 -5.93
N ARG A 133 -28.48 4.07 -5.90
CA ARG A 133 -29.39 4.88 -5.09
C ARG A 133 -29.17 4.72 -3.59
N MET A 134 -28.74 3.56 -3.12
CA MET A 134 -28.42 3.34 -1.71
C MET A 134 -27.15 4.12 -1.31
N VAL A 135 -26.14 4.18 -2.18
CA VAL A 135 -24.93 4.99 -2.00
C VAL A 135 -25.30 6.49 -1.94
N MET A 136 -26.08 6.97 -2.88
CA MET A 136 -26.56 8.37 -2.90
C MET A 136 -27.44 8.73 -1.70
N ARG A 137 -28.04 7.78 -1.03
CA ARG A 137 -28.98 7.97 0.08
C ARG A 137 -28.30 8.28 1.43
N ARG A 138 -26.99 8.02 1.56
CA ARG A 138 -26.23 8.40 2.76
C ARG A 138 -26.01 9.91 2.88
N ASN A 139 -26.25 10.66 1.79
CA ASN A 139 -26.18 12.11 1.81
C ASN A 139 -27.53 12.71 1.33
N PRO A 140 -28.47 13.03 2.23
CA PRO A 140 -29.77 13.61 1.88
C PRO A 140 -29.66 14.97 1.18
N ASP A 141 -28.59 15.72 1.40
CA ASP A 141 -28.38 17.04 0.76
C ASP A 141 -27.94 16.91 -0.71
N ALA A 142 -27.39 15.74 -1.11
CA ALA A 142 -27.04 15.46 -2.50
C ALA A 142 -28.27 15.06 -3.37
N VAL A 143 -29.42 14.76 -2.76
CA VAL A 143 -30.64 14.26 -3.43
C VAL A 143 -31.70 15.38 -3.62
N GLY A 144 -31.49 16.54 -3.02
CA GLY A 144 -32.34 17.72 -3.21
C GLY A 144 -31.98 18.46 -4.48
N GLU A 145 -32.83 18.36 -5.48
CA GLU A 145 -32.80 19.00 -6.79
C GLU A 145 -31.97 18.38 -7.91
N SER A 146 -32.66 17.62 -8.70
CA SER A 146 -32.47 17.41 -10.16
C SER A 146 -31.06 17.21 -10.68
N SER A 147 -30.81 15.97 -11.11
CA SER A 147 -29.89 15.61 -12.21
C SER A 147 -28.38 15.74 -11.92
N ASP A 148 -27.65 14.77 -12.46
CA ASP A 148 -26.19 14.72 -12.57
C ASP A 148 -25.52 16.05 -12.99
N LYS A 149 -26.27 16.93 -13.65
CA LYS A 149 -25.85 18.28 -14.02
C LYS A 149 -25.59 19.19 -12.82
N GLY A 150 -26.40 19.11 -11.78
CA GLY A 150 -26.25 19.97 -10.59
C GLY A 150 -25.04 19.62 -9.75
N LEU A 151 -24.67 18.32 -9.65
CA LEU A 151 -23.48 17.88 -8.94
C LEU A 151 -22.20 18.34 -9.68
N LEU A 152 -22.13 18.09 -10.98
CA LEU A 152 -20.99 18.48 -11.81
C LEU A 152 -20.76 20.01 -11.81
N GLU A 153 -21.83 20.80 -11.79
CA GLU A 153 -21.75 22.25 -11.70
C GLU A 153 -21.22 22.72 -10.34
N LYS A 154 -21.67 22.09 -9.25
CA LYS A 154 -21.20 22.38 -7.87
C LYS A 154 -19.73 22.04 -7.65
N VAL A 155 -19.22 20.99 -8.30
CA VAL A 155 -17.82 20.59 -8.20
C VAL A 155 -16.90 21.29 -9.21
N GLY A 156 -17.45 22.17 -10.06
CA GLY A 156 -16.67 22.95 -11.03
C GLY A 156 -16.44 22.25 -12.37
N LEU A 157 -17.14 21.14 -12.62
CA LEU A 157 -17.07 20.36 -13.87
C LEU A 157 -18.33 20.58 -14.74
N ALA A 158 -18.79 21.82 -14.83
CA ALA A 158 -19.93 22.19 -15.64
C ALA A 158 -19.72 21.76 -17.11
N ARG A 159 -20.80 21.29 -17.78
CA ARG A 159 -20.81 20.83 -19.18
C ARG A 159 -20.01 19.54 -19.45
N THR A 160 -19.49 18.85 -18.43
CA THR A 160 -18.89 17.53 -18.60
C THR A 160 -19.92 16.51 -19.06
N LYS A 161 -19.61 15.74 -20.07
CA LYS A 161 -20.44 14.63 -20.51
C LYS A 161 -20.03 13.39 -19.76
N LEU A 162 -20.96 12.75 -19.06
CA LEU A 162 -20.75 11.45 -18.43
C LEU A 162 -21.15 10.33 -19.40
N GLY A 163 -20.33 9.28 -19.44
CA GLY A 163 -20.62 8.05 -20.18
C GLY A 163 -21.48 7.08 -19.37
N THR A 164 -21.56 5.85 -19.84
CA THR A 164 -22.29 4.79 -19.15
C THR A 164 -21.56 4.40 -17.88
N VAL A 165 -22.23 4.58 -16.74
CA VAL A 165 -21.66 4.24 -15.42
C VAL A 165 -21.56 2.72 -15.28
N LYS A 166 -20.36 2.23 -14.92
CA LYS A 166 -20.13 0.83 -14.54
C LYS A 166 -20.18 0.74 -13.01
N VAL A 167 -20.99 -0.15 -12.48
CA VAL A 167 -21.13 -0.34 -11.03
C VAL A 167 -20.77 -1.77 -10.69
N GLU A 168 -19.73 -1.90 -9.90
CA GLU A 168 -19.25 -3.14 -9.28
C GLU A 168 -19.61 -3.15 -7.78
N PRO A 169 -19.50 -4.25 -7.05
CA PRO A 169 -20.00 -4.33 -5.67
C PRO A 169 -19.49 -3.24 -4.72
N ASN A 170 -18.27 -2.77 -4.86
CA ASN A 170 -17.68 -1.68 -4.05
C ASN A 170 -16.98 -0.61 -4.90
N LYS A 171 -17.26 -0.54 -6.22
CA LYS A 171 -16.58 0.36 -7.12
C LYS A 171 -17.55 0.90 -8.15
N VAL A 172 -17.57 2.21 -8.33
CA VAL A 172 -18.35 2.89 -9.36
C VAL A 172 -17.39 3.59 -10.30
N THR A 173 -17.41 3.24 -11.57
CA THR A 173 -16.58 3.84 -12.61
C THR A 173 -17.45 4.67 -13.54
N VAL A 174 -17.14 5.96 -13.64
CA VAL A 174 -17.89 6.95 -14.41
C VAL A 174 -17.00 7.52 -15.50
N PRO A 175 -17.13 7.08 -16.77
CA PRO A 175 -16.42 7.70 -17.87
C PRO A 175 -16.86 9.15 -18.05
N TYR A 176 -15.90 10.03 -18.31
CA TYR A 176 -16.19 11.45 -18.55
C TYR A 176 -15.55 11.96 -19.85
N ALA A 177 -16.12 13.02 -20.39
CA ALA A 177 -15.53 13.81 -21.46
C ALA A 177 -15.78 15.30 -21.19
N LEU A 178 -14.69 16.04 -20.99
CA LEU A 178 -14.70 17.47 -20.74
C LEU A 178 -15.00 18.26 -22.01
N PRO A 179 -15.52 19.49 -21.90
CA PRO A 179 -15.74 20.35 -23.04
C PRO A 179 -14.40 20.71 -23.70
N ALA A 180 -14.35 20.61 -25.03
CA ALA A 180 -13.12 20.83 -25.79
C ALA A 180 -12.65 22.29 -25.69
N GLY A 181 -11.37 22.48 -25.28
CA GLY A 181 -10.75 23.80 -25.16
C GLY A 181 -11.15 24.62 -23.93
N GLU A 182 -12.04 24.09 -23.06
CA GLU A 182 -12.49 24.79 -21.85
C GLU A 182 -11.92 24.16 -20.56
N ALA A 183 -11.66 22.85 -20.55
CA ALA A 183 -11.16 22.13 -19.38
C ALA A 183 -10.26 20.96 -19.78
N THR A 184 -9.38 20.56 -18.89
CA THR A 184 -8.40 19.47 -19.02
C THR A 184 -8.54 18.45 -17.89
N ASN A 185 -7.84 17.33 -17.99
CA ASN A 185 -7.81 16.31 -16.93
C ASN A 185 -7.28 16.86 -15.59
N ASP A 186 -6.43 17.90 -15.60
CA ASP A 186 -5.95 18.58 -14.38
C ASP A 186 -7.10 19.26 -13.61
N ASP A 187 -8.12 19.73 -14.31
CA ASP A 187 -9.30 20.33 -13.66
C ASP A 187 -10.13 19.26 -12.94
N VAL A 188 -10.13 18.02 -13.46
CA VAL A 188 -10.74 16.87 -12.79
C VAL A 188 -9.97 16.54 -11.52
N SER A 189 -8.63 16.42 -11.59
CA SER A 189 -7.78 16.17 -10.42
C SER A 189 -8.05 17.17 -9.30
N LYS A 190 -8.05 18.46 -9.62
CA LYS A 190 -8.35 19.54 -8.66
C LYS A 190 -9.77 19.49 -8.09
N SER A 191 -10.70 18.83 -8.78
CA SER A 191 -12.10 18.72 -8.35
C SER A 191 -12.37 17.51 -7.45
N LEU A 192 -11.48 16.49 -7.40
CA LEU A 192 -11.68 15.25 -6.65
C LEU A 192 -12.05 15.47 -5.16
N PRO A 193 -11.41 16.39 -4.41
CA PRO A 193 -11.81 16.64 -3.03
C PRO A 193 -13.25 17.17 -2.91
N ARG A 194 -13.71 17.96 -3.89
CA ARG A 194 -15.10 18.47 -3.91
C ARG A 194 -16.08 17.37 -4.26
N VAL A 195 -15.71 16.47 -5.17
CA VAL A 195 -16.51 15.27 -5.50
C VAL A 195 -16.64 14.37 -4.27
N ALA A 196 -15.53 14.10 -3.56
CA ALA A 196 -15.53 13.31 -2.34
C ALA A 196 -16.42 13.94 -1.26
N SER A 197 -16.30 15.25 -1.04
CA SER A 197 -17.16 16.01 -0.11
C SER A 197 -18.64 15.97 -0.50
N ALA A 198 -18.94 16.09 -1.79
CA ALA A 198 -20.33 16.04 -2.26
C ALA A 198 -20.98 14.65 -2.15
N LEU A 199 -20.17 13.60 -2.16
CA LEU A 199 -20.60 12.21 -1.99
C LEU A 199 -20.53 11.71 -0.54
N ASP A 200 -19.99 12.53 0.39
CA ASP A 200 -19.74 12.18 1.80
C ASP A 200 -18.87 10.91 1.95
N VAL A 201 -17.76 10.90 1.19
CA VAL A 201 -16.76 9.83 1.24
C VAL A 201 -15.37 10.43 1.49
N PRO A 202 -14.41 9.63 2.01
CA PRO A 202 -13.03 10.08 2.15
C PRO A 202 -12.44 10.52 0.81
N THR A 203 -11.53 11.48 0.84
CA THR A 203 -10.85 11.96 -0.39
C THR A 203 -10.12 10.85 -1.12
N THR A 204 -9.60 9.86 -0.41
CA THR A 204 -8.95 8.66 -0.97
C THR A 204 -9.92 7.70 -1.66
N ALA A 205 -11.23 7.85 -1.43
CA ALA A 205 -12.27 7.05 -2.08
C ALA A 205 -12.61 7.50 -3.50
N VAL A 206 -12.12 8.67 -3.92
CA VAL A 206 -12.39 9.22 -5.26
C VAL A 206 -11.09 9.42 -6.00
N ARG A 207 -10.99 8.79 -7.13
CA ARG A 207 -9.81 8.85 -8.01
C ARG A 207 -10.26 9.18 -9.42
N TYR A 208 -9.36 9.69 -10.26
CA TYR A 208 -9.60 9.76 -11.69
C TYR A 208 -8.49 9.01 -12.45
N ARG A 209 -8.84 8.57 -13.62
CA ARG A 209 -7.99 7.84 -14.54
C ARG A 209 -8.05 8.57 -15.87
N PRO A 210 -6.99 9.31 -16.25
CA PRO A 210 -6.96 9.98 -17.53
C PRO A 210 -6.85 8.95 -18.67
N ASP A 211 -7.49 9.26 -19.79
CA ASP A 211 -7.28 8.54 -21.04
C ASP A 211 -5.92 8.99 -21.61
N PRO A 212 -4.94 8.09 -21.81
CA PRO A 212 -3.60 8.46 -22.27
C PRO A 212 -3.62 9.14 -23.66
N ASP A 213 -4.63 8.86 -24.47
CA ASP A 213 -4.79 9.42 -25.80
C ASP A 213 -5.61 10.73 -25.81
N SER A 214 -6.03 11.25 -24.64
CA SER A 214 -6.91 12.40 -24.58
C SER A 214 -6.73 13.27 -23.33
N ALA A 215 -6.34 14.53 -23.51
CA ALA A 215 -6.24 15.50 -22.44
C ALA A 215 -7.58 15.88 -21.77
N ARG A 216 -8.71 15.39 -22.27
CA ARG A 216 -10.06 15.78 -21.83
C ARG A 216 -11.02 14.61 -21.55
N LYS A 217 -10.55 13.39 -21.67
CA LYS A 217 -11.34 12.20 -21.38
C LYS A 217 -10.68 11.38 -20.29
N GLY A 218 -11.47 10.52 -19.65
CA GLY A 218 -11.01 9.59 -18.64
C GLY A 218 -12.18 8.99 -17.88
N GLU A 219 -11.88 8.45 -16.74
CA GLU A 219 -12.83 7.81 -15.83
C GLU A 219 -12.65 8.36 -14.42
N ILE A 220 -13.77 8.64 -13.72
CA ILE A 220 -13.78 8.87 -12.29
C ILE A 220 -14.14 7.54 -11.63
N VAL A 221 -13.30 7.10 -10.68
CA VAL A 221 -13.50 5.89 -9.89
C VAL A 221 -13.87 6.29 -8.47
N ILE A 222 -14.97 5.75 -7.97
CA ILE A 222 -15.48 6.02 -6.63
C ILE A 222 -15.59 4.67 -5.89
N VAL A 223 -14.96 4.59 -4.72
CA VAL A 223 -15.01 3.42 -3.83
C VAL A 223 -15.74 3.83 -2.54
N PRO A 224 -17.05 3.54 -2.44
CA PRO A 224 -17.88 4.08 -1.37
C PRO A 224 -17.54 3.58 0.03
N ASN A 225 -17.02 2.36 0.13
CA ASN A 225 -16.69 1.74 1.41
C ASN A 225 -15.19 1.48 1.50
N ASP A 226 -14.58 1.89 2.59
CA ASP A 226 -13.19 1.55 2.89
C ASP A 226 -13.11 0.08 3.34
N MET A 227 -12.94 -0.84 2.38
CA MET A 227 -12.80 -2.27 2.64
C MET A 227 -11.48 -2.62 3.34
N LEU A 228 -10.50 -1.72 3.25
CA LEU A 228 -9.17 -1.91 3.85
C LEU A 228 -9.17 -1.57 5.35
N ARG A 229 -10.26 -1.07 5.91
CA ARG A 229 -10.33 -0.67 7.32
C ARG A 229 -10.11 -1.85 8.27
N GLU A 230 -10.63 -3.02 7.94
CA GLU A 230 -10.43 -4.23 8.71
C GLU A 230 -9.06 -4.85 8.40
N VAL A 231 -8.38 -5.32 9.45
CA VAL A 231 -7.08 -5.98 9.29
C VAL A 231 -7.29 -7.36 8.68
N ILE A 232 -6.52 -7.66 7.64
CA ILE A 232 -6.50 -8.99 7.02
C ILE A 232 -5.19 -9.65 7.41
N TRP A 233 -5.31 -10.81 8.06
CA TRP A 233 -4.14 -11.59 8.45
C TRP A 233 -3.51 -12.27 7.24
N TYR A 234 -2.20 -12.42 7.27
CA TYR A 234 -1.45 -13.14 6.25
C TYR A 234 -1.97 -14.57 6.10
N PRO A 235 -2.45 -14.94 4.90
CA PRO A 235 -3.12 -16.24 4.71
C PRO A 235 -2.14 -17.42 4.54
N GLY A 236 -0.85 -17.14 4.49
CA GLY A 236 0.22 -18.06 4.13
C GLY A 236 0.81 -17.82 2.75
N PRO A 237 1.89 -18.51 2.41
CA PRO A 237 2.61 -18.32 1.14
C PRO A 237 1.75 -18.57 -0.10
N SER A 238 1.83 -17.67 -1.07
CA SER A 238 0.99 -17.72 -2.27
C SER A 238 1.42 -18.82 -3.28
N SER A 239 2.71 -19.13 -3.35
CA SER A 239 3.27 -20.16 -4.26
C SER A 239 4.52 -20.81 -3.64
N PRO A 240 4.35 -21.61 -2.58
CA PRO A 240 5.47 -22.26 -1.92
C PRO A 240 6.15 -23.28 -2.84
N GLY A 241 7.50 -23.22 -2.91
CA GLY A 241 8.30 -24.02 -3.85
C GLY A 241 8.28 -23.52 -5.29
N GLY A 242 7.52 -22.47 -5.57
CA GLY A 242 7.48 -21.80 -6.88
C GLY A 242 8.75 -21.00 -7.20
N SER A 243 8.77 -20.34 -8.35
CA SER A 243 9.86 -19.42 -8.74
C SER A 243 9.65 -18.03 -8.15
N ILE A 244 10.75 -17.30 -7.91
CA ILE A 244 10.71 -15.87 -7.55
C ILE A 244 10.13 -15.01 -8.69
N ALA A 245 10.10 -15.53 -9.92
CA ALA A 245 9.46 -14.87 -11.05
C ALA A 245 7.92 -14.89 -10.96
N GLU A 246 7.35 -15.74 -10.12
CA GLU A 246 5.92 -15.75 -9.84
C GLU A 246 5.53 -14.62 -8.88
N PRO A 247 4.31 -14.05 -8.99
CA PRO A 247 3.88 -12.99 -8.11
C PRO A 247 3.87 -13.41 -6.63
N LEU A 248 4.29 -12.49 -5.77
CA LEU A 248 4.17 -12.55 -4.32
C LEU A 248 2.87 -11.85 -3.92
N VAL A 249 2.00 -12.50 -3.18
CA VAL A 249 0.73 -11.91 -2.72
C VAL A 249 0.92 -11.33 -1.32
N ILE A 250 1.00 -10.02 -1.23
CA ILE A 250 1.38 -9.30 0.01
C ILE A 250 0.24 -8.50 0.64
N GLY A 251 -0.96 -8.54 0.06
CA GLY A 251 -2.10 -7.78 0.56
C GLY A 251 -3.26 -7.77 -0.42
N VAL A 252 -4.11 -6.76 -0.28
CA VAL A 252 -5.29 -6.57 -1.13
C VAL A 252 -5.49 -5.10 -1.51
N TYR A 253 -6.09 -4.86 -2.66
CA TYR A 253 -6.60 -3.55 -3.07
C TYR A 253 -7.97 -3.26 -2.46
N ASP A 254 -8.40 -2.01 -2.50
CA ASP A 254 -9.68 -1.55 -1.96
C ASP A 254 -10.92 -2.15 -2.67
N ASP A 255 -10.75 -2.73 -3.84
CA ASP A 255 -11.77 -3.49 -4.58
C ASP A 255 -11.70 -5.01 -4.33
N GLY A 256 -10.80 -5.46 -3.44
CA GLY A 256 -10.64 -6.85 -3.03
C GLY A 256 -9.73 -7.69 -3.93
N ARG A 257 -9.13 -7.11 -4.97
CA ARG A 257 -8.10 -7.79 -5.76
C ARG A 257 -6.83 -7.98 -4.92
N GLU A 258 -6.08 -9.04 -5.20
CA GLU A 258 -4.79 -9.29 -4.57
C GLU A 258 -3.77 -8.22 -4.92
N LEU A 259 -3.04 -7.74 -3.90
CA LEU A 259 -1.85 -6.90 -4.08
C LEU A 259 -0.67 -7.82 -4.40
N ARG A 260 -0.26 -7.81 -5.66
CA ARG A 260 0.78 -8.70 -6.20
C ARG A 260 2.05 -7.93 -6.49
N LEU A 261 3.16 -8.40 -5.93
CA LEU A 261 4.51 -7.89 -6.15
C LEU A 261 5.32 -8.95 -6.91
N THR A 262 6.05 -8.57 -7.96
CA THR A 262 6.94 -9.47 -8.70
C THR A 262 8.34 -8.85 -8.72
N LEU A 263 9.25 -9.34 -7.88
CA LEU A 263 10.56 -8.71 -7.67
C LEU A 263 11.43 -8.66 -8.94
N PRO A 264 11.54 -9.70 -9.79
CA PRO A 264 12.31 -9.57 -11.03
C PRO A 264 11.76 -8.54 -12.01
N GLN A 265 10.44 -8.27 -12.00
CA GLN A 265 9.82 -7.22 -12.81
C GLN A 265 9.90 -5.85 -12.15
N ALA A 266 9.86 -5.82 -10.81
CA ALA A 266 10.05 -4.60 -10.03
C ALA A 266 11.44 -3.99 -10.25
N ILE A 267 12.39 -4.80 -10.66
CA ILE A 267 13.80 -4.46 -10.85
C ILE A 267 14.45 -4.15 -9.50
N HIS A 268 14.05 -3.07 -8.85
CA HIS A 268 14.44 -2.66 -7.50
C HIS A 268 13.21 -2.08 -6.79
N LEU A 269 13.07 -2.37 -5.53
CA LEU A 269 11.91 -1.97 -4.72
C LEU A 269 12.31 -0.99 -3.61
N LEU A 270 11.76 0.19 -3.65
CA LEU A 270 11.78 1.13 -2.51
C LEU A 270 10.58 0.85 -1.61
N VAL A 271 10.82 0.53 -0.33
CA VAL A 271 9.77 0.46 0.69
C VAL A 271 9.86 1.69 1.58
N MET A 272 8.90 2.60 1.47
CA MET A 272 8.94 3.88 2.17
C MET A 272 7.71 4.08 3.05
N GLY A 273 7.92 4.61 4.26
CA GLY A 273 6.84 4.95 5.18
C GLY A 273 7.34 5.44 6.53
N VAL A 274 6.56 6.31 7.18
CA VAL A 274 6.90 6.83 8.51
C VAL A 274 6.83 5.75 9.58
N THR A 275 7.43 6.00 10.73
CA THR A 275 7.35 5.10 11.89
C THR A 275 5.88 4.84 12.25
N GLY A 276 5.53 3.57 12.42
CA GLY A 276 4.14 3.14 12.70
C GLY A 276 3.22 3.04 11.47
N SER A 277 3.71 3.27 10.24
CA SER A 277 2.90 3.11 9.02
C SER A 277 2.65 1.65 8.61
N GLY A 278 3.31 0.67 9.25
CA GLY A 278 3.20 -0.76 8.93
C GLY A 278 4.34 -1.30 8.04
N LYS A 279 5.41 -0.55 7.87
CA LYS A 279 6.56 -0.93 7.03
C LYS A 279 7.18 -2.28 7.44
N THR A 280 7.38 -2.52 8.73
CA THR A 280 7.90 -3.80 9.26
C THR A 280 6.97 -4.97 8.93
N GLU A 281 5.66 -4.81 9.09
CA GLU A 281 4.68 -5.85 8.73
C GLU A 281 4.72 -6.17 7.23
N ALA A 282 4.82 -5.13 6.38
CA ALA A 282 4.97 -5.32 4.94
C ALA A 282 6.28 -6.03 4.58
N ALA A 283 7.37 -5.74 5.30
CA ALA A 283 8.64 -6.43 5.13
C ALA A 283 8.55 -7.92 5.53
N LEU A 284 7.82 -8.23 6.62
CA LEU A 284 7.54 -9.61 7.02
C LEU A 284 6.76 -10.37 5.95
N ASP A 285 5.74 -9.74 5.34
CA ASP A 285 4.94 -10.36 4.26
C ASP A 285 5.81 -10.68 3.04
N VAL A 286 6.57 -9.69 2.57
CA VAL A 286 7.45 -9.88 1.39
C VAL A 286 8.53 -10.92 1.69
N MET A 287 9.16 -10.87 2.87
CA MET A 287 10.20 -11.83 3.25
C MET A 287 9.62 -13.25 3.36
N ALA A 288 8.45 -13.43 3.99
CA ALA A 288 7.79 -14.72 4.09
C ALA A 288 7.49 -15.32 2.71
N GLU A 289 7.01 -14.51 1.77
CA GLU A 289 6.80 -14.94 0.39
C GLU A 289 8.11 -15.34 -0.31
N VAL A 290 9.14 -14.48 -0.23
CA VAL A 290 10.46 -14.70 -0.85
C VAL A 290 11.10 -15.99 -0.36
N LEU A 291 11.12 -16.21 0.96
CA LEU A 291 11.81 -17.36 1.56
C LEU A 291 11.16 -18.71 1.27
N THR A 292 9.96 -18.73 0.67
CA THR A 292 9.31 -19.96 0.21
C THR A 292 9.65 -20.32 -1.25
N ARG A 293 10.32 -19.42 -1.98
CA ARG A 293 10.67 -19.64 -3.39
C ARG A 293 11.95 -20.49 -3.50
N ARG A 294 12.01 -21.34 -4.53
CA ARG A 294 13.13 -22.27 -4.69
C ARG A 294 14.39 -21.63 -5.27
N ASP A 295 14.23 -20.62 -6.13
CA ASP A 295 15.29 -20.08 -7.00
C ASP A 295 15.73 -18.67 -6.60
N VAL A 296 15.80 -18.39 -5.30
CA VAL A 296 16.20 -17.09 -4.77
C VAL A 296 17.19 -17.23 -3.62
N ALA A 297 18.19 -16.36 -3.58
CA ALA A 297 19.10 -16.17 -2.47
C ALA A 297 18.96 -14.73 -1.95
N VAL A 298 19.01 -14.57 -0.63
CA VAL A 298 18.83 -13.27 0.03
C VAL A 298 20.10 -12.89 0.78
N TRP A 299 20.61 -11.70 0.53
CA TRP A 299 21.60 -11.00 1.33
C TRP A 299 20.91 -9.91 2.13
N LEU A 300 20.99 -9.97 3.43
CA LEU A 300 20.25 -9.10 4.34
C LEU A 300 21.19 -8.19 5.14
N SER A 301 21.01 -6.89 5.00
CA SER A 301 21.59 -5.88 5.90
C SER A 301 20.50 -5.39 6.87
N ASP A 302 20.65 -5.78 8.15
CA ASP A 302 19.72 -5.41 9.22
C ASP A 302 20.44 -4.69 10.37
N PRO A 303 20.45 -3.34 10.38
CA PRO A 303 21.11 -2.56 11.43
C PRO A 303 20.41 -2.67 12.81
N LYS A 304 19.18 -3.21 12.85
CA LYS A 304 18.44 -3.49 14.10
C LYS A 304 18.78 -4.84 14.72
N ARG A 305 19.71 -5.58 14.11
CA ARG A 305 20.28 -6.84 14.65
C ARG A 305 19.22 -7.91 14.95
N GLY A 306 18.27 -8.08 14.04
CA GLY A 306 17.23 -9.11 14.15
C GLY A 306 15.99 -8.68 14.94
N GLN A 307 15.87 -7.43 15.33
CA GLN A 307 14.68 -6.98 16.06
C GLN A 307 13.39 -7.15 15.25
N ASP A 308 13.46 -6.92 13.94
CA ASP A 308 12.30 -6.99 13.03
C ASP A 308 12.31 -8.26 12.15
N LEU A 309 13.49 -8.69 11.65
CA LEU A 309 13.65 -9.78 10.68
C LEU A 309 14.57 -10.91 11.16
N GLY A 310 14.83 -11.02 12.47
CA GLY A 310 15.76 -12.00 13.02
C GLY A 310 15.41 -13.44 12.72
N GLU A 311 14.12 -13.76 12.63
CA GLU A 311 13.61 -15.08 12.29
C GLU A 311 13.96 -15.52 10.86
N ALA A 312 14.28 -14.56 9.97
CA ALA A 312 14.72 -14.82 8.60
C ALA A 312 16.23 -15.12 8.49
N PHE A 313 17.04 -14.82 9.50
CA PHE A 313 18.50 -14.90 9.40
C PHE A 313 18.98 -16.29 8.96
N GLY A 314 18.40 -17.35 9.53
CA GLY A 314 18.71 -18.73 9.15
C GLY A 314 18.29 -19.14 7.74
N ALA A 315 17.58 -18.28 7.01
CA ALA A 315 17.16 -18.51 5.62
C ALA A 315 17.93 -17.65 4.61
N CYS A 316 18.63 -16.61 5.09
CA CYS A 316 19.43 -15.74 4.24
C CYS A 316 20.81 -16.35 3.98
N ASP A 317 21.33 -16.15 2.77
CA ASP A 317 22.68 -16.61 2.41
C ASP A 317 23.75 -15.80 3.16
N TRP A 318 23.54 -14.50 3.31
CA TRP A 318 24.46 -13.62 4.00
C TRP A 318 23.73 -12.54 4.80
N VAL A 319 24.06 -12.44 6.08
CA VAL A 319 23.46 -11.43 6.99
C VAL A 319 24.55 -10.54 7.55
N VAL A 320 24.35 -9.24 7.50
CA VAL A 320 25.20 -8.23 8.13
C VAL A 320 24.37 -7.29 9.00
N THR A 321 24.90 -6.98 10.19
CA THR A 321 24.16 -6.17 11.19
C THR A 321 24.90 -4.89 11.58
N THR A 322 26.00 -4.60 10.89
CA THR A 322 26.83 -3.41 11.13
C THR A 322 26.92 -2.54 9.88
N GLN A 323 27.24 -1.26 10.06
CA GLN A 323 27.41 -0.34 8.94
C GLN A 323 28.58 -0.75 8.03
N ASP A 324 29.72 -1.17 8.62
CA ASP A 324 30.89 -1.64 7.85
C ASP A 324 30.56 -2.92 7.08
N GLY A 325 29.80 -3.83 7.70
CA GLY A 325 29.29 -5.03 7.03
C GLY A 325 28.39 -4.69 5.85
N ALA A 326 27.47 -3.74 6.02
CA ALA A 326 26.61 -3.27 4.94
C ALA A 326 27.40 -2.61 3.79
N ALA A 327 28.40 -1.80 4.11
CA ALA A 327 29.30 -1.22 3.11
C ALA A 327 30.08 -2.30 2.34
N THR A 328 30.56 -3.33 3.05
CA THR A 328 31.24 -4.47 2.42
C THR A 328 30.28 -5.29 1.54
N MET A 329 29.03 -5.47 1.96
CA MET A 329 28.00 -6.15 1.15
C MET A 329 27.69 -5.38 -0.13
N ILE A 330 27.63 -4.05 -0.09
CA ILE A 330 27.47 -3.18 -1.27
C ILE A 330 28.65 -3.38 -2.23
N ALA A 331 29.88 -3.26 -1.74
CA ALA A 331 31.07 -3.50 -2.56
C ALA A 331 31.12 -4.91 -3.16
N ALA A 332 30.63 -5.92 -2.44
CA ALA A 332 30.51 -7.28 -2.97
C ALA A 332 29.48 -7.37 -4.11
N PHE A 333 28.37 -6.62 -4.04
CA PHE A 333 27.40 -6.55 -5.15
C PHE A 333 28.04 -6.02 -6.44
N GLU A 334 28.88 -5.01 -6.35
CA GLU A 334 29.58 -4.42 -7.51
C GLU A 334 30.50 -5.46 -8.19
N ALA A 335 31.10 -6.38 -7.44
CA ALA A 335 31.91 -7.46 -8.00
C ALA A 335 31.07 -8.62 -8.54
N VAL A 336 29.95 -8.93 -7.89
CA VAL A 336 29.07 -10.05 -8.24
C VAL A 336 28.30 -9.78 -9.54
N ILE A 337 27.84 -8.56 -9.77
CA ILE A 337 27.05 -8.21 -10.97
C ILE A 337 27.78 -8.57 -12.27
N PRO A 338 29.01 -8.11 -12.54
CA PRO A 338 29.71 -8.45 -13.78
C PRO A 338 30.05 -9.93 -13.89
N ALA A 339 30.34 -10.61 -12.77
CA ALA A 339 30.61 -12.04 -12.77
C ALA A 339 29.36 -12.85 -13.21
N ARG A 340 28.19 -12.51 -12.67
CA ARG A 340 26.91 -13.11 -13.05
C ARG A 340 26.53 -12.81 -14.49
N GLN A 341 26.73 -11.55 -14.94
CA GLN A 341 26.48 -11.14 -16.34
C GLN A 341 27.35 -11.96 -17.32
N LEU A 342 28.64 -12.14 -17.01
CA LEU A 342 29.56 -12.94 -17.82
C LEU A 342 29.09 -14.40 -17.91
N TRP A 343 28.70 -15.00 -16.78
CA TRP A 343 28.21 -16.38 -16.75
C TRP A 343 26.92 -16.50 -17.55
N LEU A 344 25.91 -15.66 -17.31
CA LEU A 344 24.64 -15.67 -18.01
C LEU A 344 24.83 -15.50 -19.54
N GLY A 345 25.67 -14.53 -19.93
CA GLY A 345 25.98 -14.28 -21.34
C GLY A 345 26.66 -15.46 -22.02
N SER A 346 27.62 -16.12 -21.35
CA SER A 346 28.31 -17.30 -21.87
C SER A 346 27.39 -18.52 -22.03
N HIS A 347 26.27 -18.58 -21.28
CA HIS A 347 25.25 -19.63 -21.38
C HIS A 347 24.02 -19.22 -22.21
N GLY A 348 24.10 -18.08 -22.95
CA GLY A 348 23.08 -17.66 -23.90
C GLY A 348 21.87 -16.95 -23.29
N TYR A 349 21.93 -16.59 -22.00
CA TYR A 349 20.92 -15.78 -21.34
C TYR A 349 21.17 -14.27 -21.56
N ARG A 350 20.18 -13.54 -22.02
CA ARG A 350 20.25 -12.06 -22.11
C ARG A 350 20.06 -11.35 -20.77
N SER A 351 19.35 -12.00 -19.90
CA SER A 351 19.08 -11.62 -18.52
C SER A 351 18.74 -12.89 -17.76
N TRP A 352 18.74 -12.81 -16.44
CA TRP A 352 18.29 -13.94 -15.65
C TRP A 352 16.83 -14.31 -15.95
N GLU A 353 16.57 -15.61 -16.02
CA GLU A 353 15.25 -16.22 -16.12
C GLU A 353 15.24 -17.49 -15.26
N PRO A 354 14.07 -18.02 -14.83
CA PRO A 354 14.01 -19.20 -13.96
C PRO A 354 14.78 -20.43 -14.49
N ALA A 355 14.95 -20.52 -15.80
CA ALA A 355 15.76 -21.57 -16.42
C ALA A 355 17.24 -21.50 -16.03
N ALA A 356 17.78 -20.31 -15.73
CA ALA A 356 19.16 -20.13 -15.29
C ALA A 356 19.41 -20.69 -13.87
N ALA A 357 18.35 -20.83 -13.08
CA ALA A 357 18.42 -21.42 -11.74
C ALA A 357 18.42 -22.95 -11.77
N LEU A 358 18.11 -23.58 -12.90
CA LEU A 358 18.11 -25.04 -12.98
C LEU A 358 19.55 -25.57 -13.06
N ARG A 359 19.85 -26.56 -12.24
CA ARG A 359 21.14 -27.23 -12.23
C ARG A 359 21.23 -28.25 -13.37
N GLN A 360 22.43 -28.61 -13.74
CA GLN A 360 22.69 -29.60 -14.80
C GLN A 360 21.95 -30.94 -14.58
N ASP A 361 21.76 -31.34 -13.34
CA ASP A 361 21.12 -32.61 -12.93
C ASP A 361 19.59 -32.49 -12.81
N ASP A 362 19.04 -31.31 -13.00
CA ASP A 362 17.59 -31.09 -12.97
C ASP A 362 16.94 -31.65 -14.25
N PRO A 363 15.90 -32.50 -14.15
CA PRO A 363 15.20 -33.03 -15.32
C PRO A 363 14.59 -31.99 -16.26
N ALA A 364 14.28 -30.80 -15.71
CA ALA A 364 13.75 -29.68 -16.49
C ALA A 364 14.85 -28.77 -17.06
N HIS A 365 16.12 -29.08 -16.80
CA HIS A 365 17.22 -28.27 -17.28
C HIS A 365 17.33 -28.33 -18.81
N THR A 366 17.22 -27.19 -19.46
CA THR A 366 17.45 -27.02 -20.89
C THR A 366 18.64 -26.08 -21.06
N CYS A 367 19.84 -26.63 -21.21
CA CYS A 367 21.01 -25.82 -21.48
C CYS A 367 20.97 -25.33 -22.95
N ARG A 368 21.22 -24.05 -23.14
CA ARG A 368 21.38 -23.45 -24.47
C ARG A 368 22.73 -23.84 -25.14
N ASP A 369 23.64 -24.40 -24.36
CA ASP A 369 24.86 -25.00 -24.84
C ASP A 369 24.59 -26.50 -25.08
N ASP A 370 24.61 -26.99 -26.34
CA ASP A 370 24.34 -28.39 -26.75
C ASP A 370 25.32 -29.41 -26.16
N ARG A 371 26.09 -29.03 -25.15
CA ARG A 371 27.05 -29.92 -24.48
C ARG A 371 26.35 -30.87 -23.53
N THR A 372 26.69 -32.13 -23.59
CA THR A 372 26.16 -33.20 -22.73
C THR A 372 26.54 -33.03 -21.24
N ALA A 373 27.43 -32.12 -20.92
CA ALA A 373 27.81 -31.72 -19.56
C ALA A 373 28.12 -30.23 -19.53
N CYS A 374 27.08 -29.41 -19.35
CA CYS A 374 27.21 -27.95 -19.37
C CYS A 374 27.86 -27.38 -18.11
N GLY A 375 27.89 -28.15 -17.00
CA GLY A 375 28.40 -27.66 -15.71
C GLY A 375 27.54 -26.57 -15.07
N CYS A 376 26.30 -26.40 -15.50
CA CYS A 376 25.42 -25.38 -14.94
C CYS A 376 25.20 -25.62 -13.43
N PRO A 377 25.64 -24.70 -12.55
CA PRO A 377 25.52 -24.87 -11.10
C PRO A 377 24.11 -24.55 -10.59
N GLY A 378 23.28 -23.97 -11.47
CA GLY A 378 22.03 -23.30 -11.06
C GLY A 378 22.34 -21.95 -10.41
N MET A 379 21.88 -20.85 -11.04
CA MET A 379 22.10 -19.50 -10.56
C MET A 379 20.79 -18.92 -10.04
N PRO A 380 20.56 -18.91 -8.70
CA PRO A 380 19.36 -18.32 -8.12
C PRO A 380 19.33 -16.82 -8.35
N TYR A 381 18.14 -16.22 -8.34
CA TYR A 381 17.96 -14.79 -8.30
C TYR A 381 18.52 -14.24 -6.99
N LEU A 382 19.25 -13.13 -7.02
CA LEU A 382 19.88 -12.54 -5.86
C LEU A 382 19.13 -11.30 -5.39
N ILE A 383 18.71 -11.28 -4.13
CA ILE A 383 18.08 -10.11 -3.51
C ILE A 383 19.03 -9.51 -2.48
N GLY A 384 19.41 -8.25 -2.67
CA GLY A 384 20.05 -7.44 -1.62
C GLY A 384 18.98 -6.66 -0.87
N TRP A 385 18.73 -7.06 0.37
CA TRP A 385 17.76 -6.42 1.24
C TRP A 385 18.45 -5.52 2.25
N PHE A 386 18.19 -4.22 2.15
CA PHE A 386 18.76 -3.20 3.04
C PHE A 386 17.66 -2.61 3.91
N GLU A 387 17.50 -3.16 5.12
CA GLU A 387 16.55 -2.63 6.09
C GLU A 387 17.09 -1.35 6.70
N GLU A 388 16.23 -0.34 6.88
CA GLU A 388 16.58 1.01 7.33
C GLU A 388 17.84 1.55 6.64
N ALA A 389 17.83 1.55 5.30
CA ALA A 389 18.98 1.87 4.45
C ALA A 389 19.63 3.24 4.77
N ALA A 390 18.90 4.15 5.41
CA ALA A 390 19.46 5.40 5.92
C ALA A 390 20.64 5.19 6.89
N ASN A 391 20.69 4.06 7.61
CA ASN A 391 21.83 3.72 8.45
C ASN A 391 23.04 3.27 7.64
N THR A 392 22.81 2.49 6.59
CA THR A 392 23.86 2.05 5.65
C THR A 392 24.47 3.25 4.93
N LEU A 393 23.63 4.15 4.41
CA LEU A 393 24.05 5.35 3.67
C LEU A 393 24.80 6.40 4.53
N ARG A 394 24.86 6.23 5.85
CA ARG A 394 25.76 7.03 6.70
C ARG A 394 27.22 6.56 6.65
N ALA A 395 27.44 5.30 6.28
CA ALA A 395 28.78 4.70 6.20
C ALA A 395 29.35 4.68 4.79
N VAL A 396 28.51 4.90 3.77
CA VAL A 396 28.85 4.93 2.35
C VAL A 396 28.34 6.23 1.73
N ASP A 397 28.75 6.50 0.50
CA ASP A 397 28.23 7.63 -0.26
C ASP A 397 26.75 7.47 -0.57
N ASP A 398 26.02 8.55 -0.74
CA ASP A 398 24.58 8.58 -0.99
C ASP A 398 24.17 8.05 -2.38
N ASP A 399 25.15 7.80 -3.25
CA ASP A 399 25.01 7.18 -4.57
C ASP A 399 25.47 5.70 -4.62
N ALA A 400 25.82 5.11 -3.47
CA ALA A 400 26.36 3.76 -3.39
C ALA A 400 25.47 2.68 -4.06
N PHE A 401 24.16 2.88 -4.08
CA PHE A 401 23.23 1.99 -4.77
C PHE A 401 23.08 2.28 -6.27
N THR A 402 23.57 3.41 -6.78
CA THR A 402 23.32 3.84 -8.17
C THR A 402 23.92 2.86 -9.17
N GLY A 403 25.19 2.51 -9.02
CA GLY A 403 25.86 1.55 -9.91
C GLY A 403 25.19 0.18 -9.90
N ILE A 404 24.88 -0.33 -8.71
CA ILE A 404 24.17 -1.60 -8.54
C ILE A 404 22.80 -1.54 -9.23
N ALA A 405 22.02 -0.49 -8.97
CA ALA A 405 20.66 -0.37 -9.49
C ALA A 405 20.61 -0.25 -11.01
N GLN A 406 21.66 0.28 -11.67
CA GLN A 406 21.71 0.36 -13.11
C GLN A 406 22.04 -0.97 -13.81
N GLU A 407 22.79 -1.85 -13.18
CA GLU A 407 23.34 -3.05 -13.81
C GLU A 407 22.76 -4.37 -13.32
N ALA A 408 22.24 -4.43 -12.07
CA ALA A 408 21.83 -5.66 -11.40
C ALA A 408 20.74 -6.44 -12.12
N ARG A 409 19.82 -5.77 -12.82
CA ARG A 409 18.72 -6.43 -13.55
C ARG A 409 19.20 -7.51 -14.50
N SER A 410 20.19 -7.22 -15.32
CA SER A 410 20.71 -8.18 -16.32
C SER A 410 21.44 -9.34 -15.65
N ALA A 411 22.01 -9.11 -14.47
CA ALA A 411 22.67 -10.12 -13.65
C ALA A 411 21.71 -11.01 -12.84
N GLY A 412 20.41 -10.77 -12.92
CA GLY A 412 19.44 -11.48 -12.08
C GLY A 412 19.57 -11.12 -10.60
N ALA A 413 19.76 -9.85 -10.33
CA ALA A 413 19.81 -9.33 -8.98
C ALA A 413 18.92 -8.10 -8.82
N SER A 414 18.41 -7.87 -7.61
CA SER A 414 17.63 -6.69 -7.26
C SER A 414 17.94 -6.19 -5.86
N LEU A 415 17.61 -4.93 -5.63
CA LEU A 415 17.66 -4.30 -4.32
C LEU A 415 16.25 -4.16 -3.76
N VAL A 416 16.08 -4.45 -2.49
CA VAL A 416 14.95 -4.03 -1.67
C VAL A 416 15.51 -3.04 -0.65
N VAL A 417 15.12 -1.78 -0.79
CA VAL A 417 15.64 -0.66 0.02
C VAL A 417 14.51 -0.13 0.89
N SER A 418 14.58 -0.42 2.19
CA SER A 418 13.60 0.02 3.17
C SER A 418 14.10 1.27 3.88
N MET A 419 13.28 2.34 3.90
CA MET A 419 13.61 3.58 4.60
C MET A 419 12.37 4.37 5.01
N GLN A 420 12.54 5.26 6.00
CA GLN A 420 11.42 6.09 6.46
C GLN A 420 11.16 7.24 5.49
N ARG A 421 12.20 7.77 4.86
CA ARG A 421 12.13 8.92 3.98
C ARG A 421 13.24 8.87 2.93
N ALA A 422 12.90 8.86 1.66
CA ALA A 422 13.87 8.86 0.55
C ALA A 422 14.20 10.28 0.09
N SER A 423 14.52 11.20 1.03
CA SER A 423 14.89 12.58 0.68
C SER A 423 16.29 12.67 0.09
N GLY A 424 16.56 13.71 -0.70
CA GLY A 424 17.88 13.96 -1.29
C GLY A 424 19.03 14.15 -0.28
N TYR A 425 18.73 14.20 1.03
CA TYR A 425 19.73 14.19 2.10
C TYR A 425 20.10 12.77 2.57
N GLN A 426 19.31 11.77 2.19
CA GLN A 426 19.50 10.38 2.60
C GLN A 426 19.87 9.47 1.43
N ILE A 427 19.40 9.77 0.25
CA ILE A 427 19.64 9.00 -0.97
C ILE A 427 19.74 9.97 -2.16
N SER A 428 20.70 9.75 -3.05
CA SER A 428 20.86 10.62 -4.22
C SER A 428 19.63 10.58 -5.13
N THR A 429 19.42 11.65 -5.89
CA THR A 429 18.31 11.71 -6.85
C THR A 429 18.48 10.63 -7.92
N ASP A 430 19.72 10.33 -8.33
CA ASP A 430 20.02 9.34 -9.36
C ASP A 430 19.77 7.92 -8.85
N THR A 431 20.15 7.61 -7.60
CA THR A 431 19.83 6.33 -6.97
C THR A 431 18.32 6.15 -6.88
N ARG A 432 17.58 7.17 -6.42
CA ARG A 432 16.12 7.11 -6.33
C ARG A 432 15.46 6.90 -7.69
N ALA A 433 15.94 7.59 -8.74
CA ALA A 433 15.45 7.39 -10.11
C ALA A 433 15.75 5.98 -10.64
N SER A 434 16.79 5.34 -10.09
CA SER A 434 17.15 3.95 -10.43
C SER A 434 16.37 2.89 -9.62
N LEU A 435 15.50 3.31 -8.69
CA LEU A 435 14.56 2.44 -7.97
C LEU A 435 13.14 2.62 -8.53
N PRO A 436 12.81 1.98 -9.68
CA PRO A 436 11.61 2.30 -10.44
C PRO A 436 10.31 1.79 -9.80
N SER A 437 10.41 0.94 -8.79
CA SER A 437 9.24 0.43 -8.10
C SER A 437 9.22 0.86 -6.65
N ALA A 438 8.04 1.16 -6.14
CA ALA A 438 7.85 1.62 -4.79
C ALA A 438 6.62 1.00 -4.13
N LEU A 439 6.79 0.52 -2.90
CA LEU A 439 5.74 0.24 -1.95
C LEU A 439 5.69 1.42 -0.97
N CYS A 440 4.82 2.37 -1.26
CA CYS A 440 4.69 3.60 -0.48
C CYS A 440 3.60 3.43 0.57
N MET A 441 4.00 3.27 1.82
CA MET A 441 3.11 3.25 2.99
C MET A 441 2.66 4.68 3.35
N GLY A 442 1.99 4.84 4.50
CA GLY A 442 1.71 6.19 5.00
C GLY A 442 2.98 7.01 5.24
N VAL A 443 3.03 8.22 4.73
CA VAL A 443 4.15 9.16 4.81
C VAL A 443 3.67 10.55 5.21
N ASP A 444 4.58 11.50 5.42
CA ASP A 444 4.21 12.90 5.48
C ASP A 444 3.80 13.38 4.08
N GLU A 445 2.78 14.25 3.99
CA GLU A 445 2.22 14.72 2.71
C GLU A 445 3.30 15.26 1.75
N ARG A 446 4.31 15.94 2.28
CA ARG A 446 5.42 16.52 1.49
C ARG A 446 6.41 15.49 0.96
N ASP A 447 6.38 14.27 1.50
CA ASP A 447 7.34 13.22 1.18
C ASP A 447 6.80 12.21 0.18
N ALA A 448 5.50 12.25 -0.13
CA ALA A 448 4.85 11.33 -1.08
C ALA A 448 5.55 11.28 -2.45
N GLY A 449 5.99 12.44 -2.95
CA GLY A 449 6.71 12.55 -4.23
C GLY A 449 8.13 11.96 -4.22
N PHE A 450 8.63 11.43 -3.09
CA PHE A 450 9.89 10.68 -3.07
C PHE A 450 9.72 9.22 -3.47
N ALA A 451 8.51 8.67 -3.36
CA ALA A 451 8.21 7.29 -3.69
C ALA A 451 7.20 7.14 -4.85
N LEU A 452 6.29 8.10 -5.01
CA LEU A 452 5.24 8.03 -6.02
C LEU A 452 5.50 9.04 -7.13
N PRO A 453 5.37 8.65 -8.41
CA PRO A 453 5.37 9.56 -9.55
C PRO A 453 4.28 10.63 -9.45
N SER A 454 4.51 11.78 -10.09
CA SER A 454 3.56 12.90 -10.07
C SER A 454 2.20 12.52 -10.67
N GLU A 455 2.19 11.76 -11.74
CA GLU A 455 0.96 11.27 -12.39
C GLU A 455 0.12 10.37 -11.47
N VAL A 456 0.74 9.62 -10.56
CA VAL A 456 0.04 8.79 -9.58
C VAL A 456 -0.58 9.64 -8.48
N LEU A 457 0.15 10.67 -8.03
CA LEU A 457 -0.36 11.65 -7.06
C LEU A 457 -1.51 12.48 -7.67
N ASP A 458 -1.35 12.92 -8.92
CA ASP A 458 -2.37 13.66 -9.65
C ASP A 458 -3.62 12.81 -9.90
N ALA A 459 -3.47 11.49 -10.09
CA ALA A 459 -4.58 10.55 -10.20
C ALA A 459 -5.36 10.35 -8.88
N GLY A 460 -4.88 10.90 -7.76
CA GLY A 460 -5.58 10.92 -6.47
C GLY A 460 -4.93 10.06 -5.39
N ALA A 461 -3.73 9.49 -5.62
CA ALA A 461 -3.00 8.83 -4.56
C ALA A 461 -2.57 9.84 -3.50
N ASN A 462 -2.85 9.53 -2.23
CA ASN A 462 -2.53 10.41 -1.11
C ASN A 462 -2.11 9.61 0.13
N PRO A 463 -0.87 9.11 0.18
CA PRO A 463 -0.36 8.38 1.34
C PRO A 463 -0.20 9.29 2.58
N GLY A 464 -0.11 10.62 2.38
CA GLY A 464 -0.06 11.63 3.45
C GLY A 464 -1.34 11.68 4.28
N ALA A 465 -2.49 11.35 3.71
CA ALA A 465 -3.75 11.28 4.43
C ALA A 465 -3.75 10.19 5.53
N TRP A 466 -2.90 9.18 5.40
CA TRP A 466 -2.80 8.07 6.33
C TRP A 466 -1.73 8.29 7.40
N GLY A 467 -0.52 8.70 7.01
CA GLY A 467 0.61 8.80 7.92
C GLY A 467 0.80 7.50 8.72
N ASN A 468 0.80 7.58 10.04
CA ASN A 468 0.81 6.42 10.94
C ASN A 468 -0.59 6.02 11.48
N LYS A 469 -1.66 6.71 11.06
CA LYS A 469 -3.03 6.47 11.55
C LYS A 469 -3.70 5.25 10.90
N ARG A 470 -3.18 4.78 9.78
CA ARG A 470 -3.67 3.65 9.00
C ARG A 470 -2.55 2.67 8.68
N PRO A 471 -2.03 1.92 9.66
CA PRO A 471 -0.95 0.96 9.42
C PRO A 471 -1.30 -0.06 8.36
N GLY A 472 -0.33 -0.36 7.49
CA GLY A 472 -0.48 -1.31 6.39
C GLY A 472 -1.08 -0.73 5.10
N TYR A 473 -1.71 0.45 5.13
CA TYR A 473 -2.19 1.10 3.90
C TYR A 473 -1.01 1.54 3.04
N CYS A 474 -1.08 1.25 1.76
CA CYS A 474 0.01 1.52 0.82
C CYS A 474 -0.48 1.75 -0.60
N TYR A 475 0.43 2.24 -1.44
CA TYR A 475 0.35 2.22 -2.90
C TYR A 475 1.52 1.42 -3.44
N LEU A 476 1.28 0.60 -4.45
CA LEU A 476 2.32 -0.14 -5.17
C LEU A 476 2.45 0.42 -6.59
N VAL A 477 3.62 0.97 -6.88
CA VAL A 477 4.03 1.35 -8.24
C VAL A 477 5.07 0.35 -8.70
N GLN A 478 4.81 -0.35 -9.80
CA GLN A 478 5.69 -1.39 -10.30
C GLN A 478 5.44 -1.68 -11.78
N ALA A 479 6.49 -1.90 -12.56
CA ALA A 479 6.38 -2.44 -13.90
C ALA A 479 5.69 -3.82 -13.88
N GLY A 480 4.76 -4.05 -14.82
CA GLY A 480 3.97 -5.29 -14.88
C GLY A 480 2.70 -5.29 -14.02
N VAL A 481 2.47 -4.25 -13.25
CA VAL A 481 1.18 -3.92 -12.62
C VAL A 481 0.49 -2.87 -13.49
N ASP A 482 -0.80 -3.06 -13.75
CA ASP A 482 -1.59 -2.08 -14.51
C ASP A 482 -1.46 -0.68 -13.87
N GLU A 483 -1.11 0.32 -14.66
CA GLU A 483 -0.92 1.70 -14.19
C GLU A 483 -2.15 2.24 -13.46
N GLU A 484 -3.32 1.72 -13.82
CA GLU A 484 -4.58 2.00 -13.15
C GLU A 484 -4.59 1.63 -11.65
N LEU A 485 -3.76 0.65 -11.27
CA LEU A 485 -3.63 0.19 -9.89
C LEU A 485 -2.65 1.03 -9.07
N TRP A 486 -1.77 1.79 -9.71
CA TRP A 486 -0.74 2.56 -9.03
C TRP A 486 -1.32 3.63 -8.09
N SER A 487 -2.47 4.22 -8.47
CA SER A 487 -3.20 5.16 -7.62
C SER A 487 -4.31 4.51 -6.78
N THR A 488 -4.40 3.16 -6.81
CA THR A 488 -5.42 2.43 -6.07
C THR A 488 -4.93 2.12 -4.66
N PRO A 489 -5.63 2.57 -3.61
CA PRO A 489 -5.33 2.20 -2.25
C PRO A 489 -5.29 0.69 -2.07
N SER A 490 -4.30 0.22 -1.36
CA SER A 490 -4.13 -1.18 -0.99
C SER A 490 -3.71 -1.28 0.48
N ARG A 491 -3.77 -2.47 1.03
CA ARG A 491 -3.28 -2.76 2.37
C ARG A 491 -2.53 -4.07 2.38
N THR A 492 -1.32 -4.07 2.97
CA THR A 492 -0.57 -5.29 3.23
C THR A 492 -1.29 -6.13 4.29
N PHE A 493 -1.02 -7.41 4.30
CA PHE A 493 -1.50 -8.29 5.35
C PHE A 493 -0.88 -7.91 6.70
N ARG A 494 -1.49 -8.37 7.76
CA ARG A 494 -0.87 -8.37 9.08
C ARG A 494 -0.21 -9.72 9.30
N ASN A 495 1.06 -9.70 9.60
CA ASN A 495 1.85 -10.89 9.84
C ASN A 495 2.37 -10.90 11.30
N ASN A 496 3.04 -11.97 11.68
CA ASN A 496 3.78 -12.03 12.93
C ASN A 496 5.14 -12.76 12.73
N PRO A 497 6.10 -12.54 13.60
CA PRO A 497 7.42 -13.18 13.49
C PRO A 497 7.37 -14.70 13.49
N VAL A 498 6.38 -15.33 14.14
CA VAL A 498 6.21 -16.79 14.18
C VAL A 498 6.00 -17.37 12.78
N THR A 499 5.29 -16.65 11.91
CA THR A 499 5.12 -17.06 10.51
C THR A 499 6.46 -17.09 9.79
N LEU A 500 7.31 -16.09 10.02
CA LEU A 500 8.62 -16.01 9.39
C LEU A 500 9.54 -17.13 9.91
N GLU A 501 9.53 -17.41 11.22
CA GLU A 501 10.26 -18.55 11.81
C GLU A 501 9.79 -19.88 11.19
N TRP A 502 8.47 -20.09 11.06
CA TRP A 502 7.92 -21.27 10.41
C TRP A 502 8.38 -21.40 8.94
N VAL A 503 8.30 -20.33 8.17
CA VAL A 503 8.76 -20.31 6.76
C VAL A 503 10.25 -20.61 6.68
N THR A 504 11.06 -20.03 7.55
CA THR A 504 12.52 -20.23 7.57
C THR A 504 12.87 -21.70 7.76
N ARG A 505 12.18 -22.39 8.66
CA ARG A 505 12.40 -23.79 9.00
C ARG A 505 11.80 -24.74 7.96
N GLU A 506 10.53 -24.58 7.64
CA GLU A 506 9.78 -25.54 6.81
C GLU A 506 10.27 -25.58 5.36
N PHE A 507 10.66 -24.42 4.82
CA PHE A 507 11.11 -24.31 3.43
C PHE A 507 12.64 -24.37 3.28
N ALA A 508 13.38 -24.76 4.32
CA ALA A 508 14.84 -24.85 4.27
C ALA A 508 15.35 -25.75 3.12
N SER A 509 14.70 -26.90 2.90
CA SER A 509 15.06 -27.85 1.83
C SER A 509 14.67 -27.42 0.42
N VAL A 510 13.80 -26.43 0.29
CA VAL A 510 13.33 -25.92 -1.01
C VAL A 510 14.29 -24.89 -1.58
N ARG A 511 14.92 -24.10 -0.71
CA ARG A 511 15.80 -23.00 -1.11
C ARG A 511 17.12 -23.50 -1.70
N MET A 512 17.49 -22.91 -2.82
CA MET A 512 18.79 -23.16 -3.43
C MET A 512 19.88 -22.40 -2.68
N PRO A 513 21.07 -23.00 -2.50
CA PRO A 513 22.25 -22.24 -2.08
C PRO A 513 22.65 -21.25 -3.19
N VAL A 514 23.39 -20.22 -2.82
CA VAL A 514 24.00 -19.32 -3.80
C VAL A 514 25.00 -20.09 -4.66
N ASP A 515 25.10 -19.74 -5.93
CA ASP A 515 25.99 -20.37 -6.89
C ASP A 515 27.47 -19.99 -6.67
N ASP A 516 28.38 -20.85 -7.15
CA ASP A 516 29.82 -20.68 -6.97
C ASP A 516 30.38 -19.41 -7.63
N VAL A 517 29.76 -18.94 -8.72
CA VAL A 517 30.17 -17.72 -9.40
C VAL A 517 29.92 -16.51 -8.50
N THR A 518 28.70 -16.43 -7.95
CA THR A 518 28.31 -15.39 -6.99
C THR A 518 29.16 -15.47 -5.72
N ALA A 519 29.31 -16.67 -5.16
CA ALA A 519 30.08 -16.90 -3.92
C ALA A 519 31.56 -16.51 -4.09
N THR A 520 32.19 -16.90 -5.19
CA THR A 520 33.60 -16.56 -5.47
C THR A 520 33.80 -15.05 -5.65
N ALA A 521 32.91 -14.40 -6.40
CA ALA A 521 32.98 -12.96 -6.60
C ALA A 521 32.78 -12.20 -5.27
N ALA A 522 31.81 -12.59 -4.45
CA ALA A 522 31.59 -11.99 -3.13
C ALA A 522 32.79 -12.17 -2.20
N ALA A 523 33.35 -13.39 -2.12
CA ALA A 523 34.50 -13.69 -1.29
C ALA A 523 35.75 -12.91 -1.71
N SER A 524 35.92 -12.61 -2.99
CA SER A 524 37.05 -11.82 -3.50
C SER A 524 37.12 -10.41 -2.91
N VAL A 525 35.97 -9.84 -2.56
CA VAL A 525 35.85 -8.48 -1.98
C VAL A 525 35.67 -8.53 -0.48
N ALA A 526 34.74 -9.34 0.00
CA ALA A 526 34.37 -9.39 1.41
C ALA A 526 35.27 -10.30 2.27
N GLY A 527 36.09 -11.15 1.64
CA GLY A 527 37.02 -12.05 2.34
C GLY A 527 36.31 -12.87 3.41
N GLN A 528 36.88 -12.87 4.63
CA GLN A 528 36.35 -13.65 5.75
C GLN A 528 34.93 -13.27 6.16
N LEU A 529 34.53 -12.02 5.99
CA LEU A 529 33.16 -11.58 6.32
C LEU A 529 32.09 -12.33 5.50
N TYR A 530 32.45 -12.78 4.31
CA TYR A 530 31.58 -13.61 3.48
C TYR A 530 31.84 -15.09 3.64
N THR A 531 33.12 -15.54 3.69
CA THR A 531 33.46 -16.98 3.75
C THR A 531 33.05 -17.61 5.07
N ASP A 532 33.12 -16.87 6.16
CA ASP A 532 32.80 -17.35 7.52
C ASP A 532 31.31 -17.07 7.88
N ARG A 533 30.49 -16.67 6.91
CA ARG A 533 29.07 -16.42 7.14
C ARG A 533 28.33 -17.70 7.53
N GLU A 534 27.37 -17.56 8.40
CA GLU A 534 26.37 -18.60 8.65
C GLU A 534 25.40 -18.62 7.46
N GLY A 535 25.65 -19.43 6.45
CA GLY A 535 24.76 -19.60 5.31
C GLY A 535 23.39 -20.18 5.71
N PRO A 536 22.44 -20.32 4.76
CA PRO A 536 21.12 -20.84 5.08
C PRO A 536 21.22 -22.25 5.67
N THR A 537 20.54 -22.46 6.80
CA THR A 537 20.47 -23.76 7.48
C THR A 537 19.80 -24.77 6.55
N ALA A 538 20.54 -25.81 6.15
CA ALA A 538 20.03 -26.92 5.35
C ALA A 538 19.39 -27.97 6.28
N GLY A 539 18.07 -28.12 6.18
CA GLY A 539 17.35 -29.22 6.85
C GLY A 539 16.83 -28.94 8.26
N PRO A 540 16.14 -29.89 8.90
CA PRO A 540 15.64 -29.74 10.25
C PRO A 540 16.81 -29.47 11.20
N ALA A 541 16.67 -28.44 12.04
CA ALA A 541 17.70 -28.00 12.97
C ALA A 541 18.38 -29.17 13.68
N THR A 542 19.62 -29.45 13.31
CA THR A 542 20.52 -30.17 14.19
C THR A 542 20.76 -29.26 15.40
N GLU A 543 20.54 -29.81 16.59
CA GLU A 543 20.75 -29.13 17.88
C GLU A 543 22.13 -28.46 17.90
N GLY A 544 22.21 -27.15 17.68
CA GLY A 544 23.48 -26.41 17.62
C GLY A 544 23.39 -25.04 16.91
N GLY A 545 22.21 -24.51 16.63
CA GLY A 545 22.05 -23.12 16.16
C GLY A 545 22.50 -22.12 17.24
N PRO A 546 22.80 -20.84 16.87
CA PRO A 546 23.22 -19.83 17.83
C PRO A 546 22.23 -19.82 18.98
N GLN A 547 22.72 -20.10 20.18
CA GLN A 547 21.91 -20.08 21.38
C GLN A 547 21.31 -18.69 21.47
N ARG A 548 20.00 -18.62 21.23
CA ARG A 548 19.18 -17.51 21.72
C ARG A 548 19.62 -17.30 23.16
N VAL A 549 20.16 -16.13 23.48
CA VAL A 549 20.39 -15.78 24.89
C VAL A 549 19.03 -15.97 25.54
N ALA A 550 18.89 -17.08 26.25
CA ALA A 550 17.70 -17.38 27.01
C ALA A 550 17.54 -16.18 27.96
N ARG A 551 16.45 -15.43 27.79
CA ARG A 551 15.99 -14.58 28.88
C ARG A 551 15.83 -15.52 30.04
N THR A 552 16.69 -15.38 31.04
CA THR A 552 16.56 -16.06 32.31
C THR A 552 15.16 -15.74 32.84
N GLU A 553 14.37 -16.78 33.05
CA GLU A 553 13.06 -16.75 33.70
C GLU A 553 13.23 -16.47 35.21
N ASP A 554 13.89 -15.40 35.57
CA ASP A 554 14.05 -14.95 36.97
C ASP A 554 13.78 -13.45 37.11
N ASP A 555 12.82 -12.93 36.32
CA ASP A 555 12.11 -11.73 36.73
C ASP A 555 10.68 -12.14 37.10
N ASP A 556 10.51 -12.26 38.41
CA ASP A 556 9.29 -12.45 39.16
C ASP A 556 8.17 -11.55 38.57
N VAL A 557 7.35 -12.13 37.68
CA VAL A 557 6.12 -11.48 37.25
C VAL A 557 5.16 -11.59 38.42
N THR A 558 5.20 -10.60 39.29
CA THR A 558 4.07 -10.29 40.16
C THR A 558 2.82 -10.34 39.30
N THR A 559 1.92 -11.23 39.64
CA THR A 559 0.56 -11.32 39.12
C THR A 559 -0.12 -9.96 39.26
N GLY A 560 0.03 -9.11 38.22
CA GLY A 560 -0.77 -7.94 38.05
C GLY A 560 -2.17 -8.40 37.62
N GLU A 561 -3.17 -7.84 38.28
CA GLU A 561 -4.57 -7.94 37.85
C GLU A 561 -4.70 -7.63 36.35
N PRO A 562 -5.64 -8.28 35.63
CA PRO A 562 -5.83 -7.99 34.23
C PRO A 562 -6.09 -6.49 34.04
N LEU A 563 -5.29 -5.85 33.17
CA LEU A 563 -5.53 -4.48 32.75
C LEU A 563 -6.94 -4.42 32.17
N VAL A 564 -7.84 -3.77 32.87
CA VAL A 564 -9.17 -3.42 32.40
C VAL A 564 -8.98 -2.50 31.19
N ASP A 565 -9.65 -2.83 30.08
CA ASP A 565 -9.61 -2.04 28.87
C ASP A 565 -10.09 -0.60 29.20
N PRO A 566 -9.33 0.45 28.88
CA PRO A 566 -9.74 1.83 29.19
C PRO A 566 -11.04 2.27 28.51
N GLU A 567 -11.62 1.44 27.62
CA GLU A 567 -12.91 1.69 27.00
C GLU A 567 -14.12 1.28 27.87
N ASP A 568 -13.91 0.59 29.02
CA ASP A 568 -14.99 0.14 29.90
C ASP A 568 -15.24 1.06 31.12
N GLU A 569 -14.45 2.09 31.32
CA GLU A 569 -14.80 3.17 32.23
C GLU A 569 -15.75 4.13 31.51
N GLY A 570 -17.04 4.00 31.82
CA GLY A 570 -18.07 4.84 31.24
C GLY A 570 -17.75 6.33 31.44
N ILE A 571 -17.39 6.98 30.35
CA ILE A 571 -17.25 8.44 30.30
C ILE A 571 -18.65 9.00 30.51
N ASP A 572 -18.87 9.68 31.62
CA ASP A 572 -20.10 10.43 31.87
C ASP A 572 -20.23 11.54 30.82
N PRO A 573 -21.21 11.46 29.91
CA PRO A 573 -21.34 12.45 28.85
C PRO A 573 -21.76 13.85 29.33
N GLU A 574 -22.09 14.01 30.63
CA GLU A 574 -22.45 15.28 31.26
C GLU A 574 -21.33 15.84 32.16
N ALA A 575 -20.15 15.17 32.24
CA ALA A 575 -19.01 15.70 32.96
C ALA A 575 -18.45 16.93 32.24
N GLU A 576 -18.43 18.08 32.91
CA GLU A 576 -17.75 19.28 32.41
C GLU A 576 -16.25 18.96 32.23
N LEU A 577 -15.77 19.11 30.98
CA LEU A 577 -14.35 19.02 30.68
C LEU A 577 -13.58 20.07 31.47
N PRO A 578 -12.47 19.71 32.14
CA PRO A 578 -11.63 20.69 32.80
C PRO A 578 -11.14 21.71 31.76
N GLU A 579 -11.18 23.01 32.14
CA GLU A 579 -10.65 24.07 31.29
C GLU A 579 -9.24 23.73 30.83
N ALA A 580 -8.98 23.86 29.55
CA ALA A 580 -7.69 23.61 28.92
C ALA A 580 -6.65 24.54 29.57
N THR A 581 -5.79 23.97 30.39
CA THR A 581 -4.59 24.67 30.83
C THR A 581 -3.55 24.58 29.73
N ASP A 582 -3.02 25.70 29.29
CA ASP A 582 -1.94 25.82 28.27
C ASP A 582 -0.58 25.26 28.76
N ALA A 583 -0.58 24.20 29.53
CA ALA A 583 0.65 23.55 29.97
C ALA A 583 1.12 22.52 28.95
N PRO A 584 2.38 22.55 28.49
CA PRO A 584 2.91 21.58 27.53
C PRO A 584 2.99 20.19 28.16
N MET A 585 2.45 19.18 27.47
CA MET A 585 2.20 17.82 27.95
C MET A 585 3.44 16.91 28.03
N PHE A 586 4.66 17.41 27.90
CA PHE A 586 5.89 16.67 28.16
C PHE A 586 6.91 17.57 28.85
N GLY A 587 7.30 17.16 30.07
CA GLY A 587 8.20 17.90 30.92
C GLY A 587 9.59 18.12 30.31
N ALA A 588 9.82 19.36 29.92
CA ALA A 588 11.15 19.95 30.00
C ALA A 588 11.30 20.52 31.43
N PRO A 589 12.49 20.45 32.08
CA PRO A 589 12.70 21.09 33.34
C PRO A 589 12.43 22.59 33.20
N ALA A 590 11.74 23.17 34.18
CA ALA A 590 11.38 24.58 34.24
C ALA A 590 12.65 25.46 34.20
N GLY A 591 13.02 25.86 33.00
CA GLY A 591 13.89 27.00 32.73
C GLY A 591 12.97 28.09 32.20
N THR A 592 13.06 29.26 32.81
CA THR A 592 12.34 30.48 32.44
C THR A 592 12.23 30.63 30.93
N GLU A 593 11.00 30.55 30.41
CA GLU A 593 10.75 30.94 28.99
C GLU A 593 11.24 32.36 28.80
N PRO A 594 12.02 32.66 27.75
CA PRO A 594 12.35 34.03 27.43
C PRO A 594 11.05 34.74 27.02
N ASP A 595 10.75 35.85 27.69
CA ASP A 595 9.56 36.67 27.44
C ASP A 595 9.44 37.12 25.97
N ASP A 596 10.53 37.10 25.19
CA ASP A 596 10.54 37.37 23.73
C ASP A 596 11.67 36.60 23.01
N PRO A 597 11.35 35.54 22.22
CA PRO A 597 12.31 34.80 21.41
C PRO A 597 13.06 35.65 20.38
N LYS A 598 12.48 36.76 19.91
CA LYS A 598 13.14 37.67 18.97
C LYS A 598 14.18 38.53 19.68
N ALA A 599 13.89 38.99 20.90
CA ALA A 599 14.85 39.70 21.70
C ALA A 599 16.04 38.81 22.08
N ALA A 600 15.80 37.54 22.42
CA ALA A 600 16.85 36.55 22.67
C ALA A 600 17.75 36.35 21.45
N MET A 601 17.16 36.30 20.25
CA MET A 601 17.91 36.15 19.00
C MET A 601 18.81 37.36 18.72
N GLU A 602 18.33 38.59 18.94
CA GLU A 602 19.13 39.81 18.81
C GLU A 602 20.24 39.89 19.85
N GLU A 603 20.01 39.41 21.06
CA GLU A 603 21.06 39.36 22.11
C GLU A 603 22.18 38.38 21.71
N ILE A 604 21.86 37.23 21.12
CA ILE A 604 22.81 36.26 20.64
C ILE A 604 23.62 36.85 19.45
N LEU A 605 22.96 37.58 18.55
CA LEU A 605 23.67 38.28 17.47
C LEU A 605 24.65 39.33 18.01
N ARG A 606 24.26 40.10 19.02
CA ARG A 606 25.17 41.07 19.69
C ARG A 606 26.32 40.36 20.40
N HIS A 607 26.08 39.18 20.97
CA HIS A 607 27.15 38.38 21.55
C HIS A 607 28.16 37.94 20.49
N PHE A 608 27.71 37.44 19.32
CA PHE A 608 28.61 37.12 18.19
C PHE A 608 29.37 38.32 17.66
N GLU A 609 28.73 39.51 17.61
CA GLU A 609 29.43 40.78 17.26
C GLU A 609 30.54 41.09 18.24
N SER A 610 30.29 40.95 19.54
CA SER A 610 31.28 41.24 20.59
C SER A 610 32.48 40.28 20.56
N GLU A 611 32.28 39.06 20.07
CA GLU A 611 33.33 38.06 19.83
C GLU A 611 34.06 38.28 18.49
N GLY A 612 33.65 39.27 17.69
CA GLY A 612 34.22 39.52 16.35
C GLY A 612 33.72 38.54 15.29
N ARG A 613 32.71 37.76 15.57
CA ARG A 613 32.14 36.76 14.70
C ARG A 613 31.08 37.38 13.80
N MET A 614 31.50 37.96 12.68
CA MET A 614 30.63 38.70 11.77
C MET A 614 29.87 37.86 10.74
N VAL A 615 30.11 36.55 10.65
CA VAL A 615 29.43 35.65 9.72
C VAL A 615 28.82 34.50 10.51
N VAL A 616 27.49 34.31 10.37
CA VAL A 616 26.70 33.31 11.08
C VAL A 616 25.88 32.48 10.13
N GLN A 617 25.49 31.28 10.57
CA GLN A 617 24.60 30.38 9.88
C GLN A 617 23.66 29.68 10.88
N THR A 618 22.59 29.07 10.42
CA THR A 618 21.56 28.46 11.31
C THR A 618 22.16 27.52 12.36
N LYS A 619 23.20 26.75 12.03
CA LYS A 619 23.82 25.82 12.98
C LYS A 619 24.47 26.52 14.18
N ASP A 620 24.93 27.75 14.03
CA ASP A 620 25.63 28.52 15.08
C ASP A 620 24.69 28.91 16.21
N PHE A 621 23.38 28.82 15.98
CA PHE A 621 22.34 29.09 16.97
C PHE A 621 21.81 27.83 17.65
N MET A 622 22.29 26.64 17.27
CA MET A 622 21.76 25.38 17.82
C MET A 622 22.08 25.21 19.31
N ASP A 623 23.25 25.67 19.73
CA ASP A 623 23.65 25.65 21.14
C ASP A 623 22.85 26.63 22.01
N TYR A 624 22.10 27.53 21.37
CA TYR A 624 21.26 28.54 22.03
C TYR A 624 19.76 28.26 21.88
N CYS A 625 19.37 27.12 21.33
CA CYS A 625 17.94 26.79 21.10
C CYS A 625 17.14 26.83 22.39
N ASP A 626 17.69 26.35 23.50
CA ASP A 626 17.04 26.38 24.83
C ASP A 626 16.84 27.83 25.33
N ARG A 627 17.77 28.71 25.05
CA ARG A 627 17.68 30.13 25.38
C ARG A 627 16.72 30.91 24.48
N ILE A 628 16.59 30.50 23.21
CA ILE A 628 15.67 31.10 22.26
C ILE A 628 14.24 30.55 22.49
N GLY A 629 14.09 29.36 23.08
CA GLY A 629 12.83 28.68 23.28
C GLY A 629 12.13 28.27 21.97
N ARG A 630 12.91 28.09 20.88
CA ARG A 630 12.35 27.80 19.53
C ARG A 630 13.21 26.79 18.77
N SER A 631 12.58 26.08 17.82
CA SER A 631 13.20 25.06 17.02
C SER A 631 14.08 25.59 15.86
N ARG A 632 14.96 24.75 15.32
CA ARG A 632 15.83 25.07 14.18
C ARG A 632 15.10 25.67 12.97
N PRO A 633 13.92 25.18 12.52
CA PRO A 633 13.16 25.81 11.44
C PRO A 633 12.75 27.24 11.73
N TRP A 634 12.37 27.54 12.97
CA TRP A 634 12.06 28.90 13.39
C TRP A 634 13.28 29.82 13.32
N VAL A 635 14.44 29.38 13.80
CA VAL A 635 15.71 30.12 13.72
C VAL A 635 16.08 30.41 12.27
N ALA A 636 15.93 29.42 11.37
CA ALA A 636 16.19 29.64 9.94
C ALA A 636 15.24 30.66 9.31
N GLY A 637 13.96 30.63 9.68
CA GLY A 637 12.96 31.62 9.25
C GLY A 637 13.26 33.03 9.76
N GLU A 638 13.71 33.13 11.03
CA GLU A 638 14.05 34.41 11.67
C GLU A 638 15.31 35.03 11.08
N LEU A 639 16.34 34.25 10.77
CA LEU A 639 17.51 34.73 10.02
C LEU A 639 17.11 35.27 8.64
N GLY A 640 16.15 34.61 7.97
CA GLY A 640 15.59 35.11 6.72
C GLY A 640 14.83 36.43 6.88
N ARG A 641 14.09 36.62 8.01
CA ARG A 641 13.41 37.87 8.34
C ARG A 641 14.41 38.99 8.57
N LEU A 642 15.40 38.75 9.42
CA LEU A 642 16.49 39.71 9.71
C LEU A 642 17.30 40.08 8.46
N GLY A 643 17.39 39.12 7.51
CA GLY A 643 17.96 39.40 6.18
C GLY A 643 17.15 40.40 5.36
N ARG A 644 15.80 40.30 5.40
CA ARG A 644 14.91 41.27 4.71
C ARG A 644 14.88 42.63 5.37
N GLU A 645 15.10 42.70 6.66
CA GLU A 645 15.17 43.93 7.44
C GLU A 645 16.54 44.62 7.37
N GLY A 646 17.50 44.01 6.67
CA GLY A 646 18.85 44.57 6.49
C GLY A 646 19.77 44.40 7.69
N ARG A 647 19.36 43.72 8.74
CA ARG A 647 20.16 43.39 9.92
C ARG A 647 21.21 42.31 9.60
N LEU A 648 20.89 41.46 8.65
CA LEU A 648 21.78 40.43 8.09
C LEU A 648 21.88 40.60 6.56
N VAL A 649 23.07 40.34 6.00
CA VAL A 649 23.29 40.33 4.54
C VAL A 649 23.69 38.92 4.10
N PRO A 650 23.04 38.32 3.09
CA PRO A 650 23.44 37.00 2.57
C PRO A 650 24.90 37.01 2.13
N ALA A 651 25.68 36.02 2.60
CA ALA A 651 27.11 35.86 2.31
C ALA A 651 27.43 34.59 1.50
N GLY A 652 26.38 33.95 0.88
CA GLY A 652 26.48 32.71 0.11
C GLY A 652 26.44 31.44 0.98
N GLY A 653 26.00 30.30 0.44
CA GLY A 653 26.00 29.01 1.13
C GLY A 653 25.23 28.99 2.46
N HIS A 654 24.04 29.58 2.53
CA HIS A 654 23.24 29.72 3.74
C HIS A 654 23.90 30.43 4.92
N LYS A 655 24.91 31.27 4.64
CA LYS A 655 25.59 32.12 5.60
C LYS A 655 25.10 33.57 5.48
N TYR A 656 25.10 34.26 6.61
CA TYR A 656 24.69 35.65 6.72
C TYR A 656 25.81 36.47 7.41
N ARG A 657 26.09 37.67 6.88
CA ARG A 657 26.96 38.63 7.54
C ARG A 657 26.12 39.55 8.42
N ILE A 658 26.51 39.71 9.66
CA ILE A 658 25.87 40.61 10.60
C ILE A 658 26.24 42.06 10.20
N VAL A 659 25.22 42.90 10.14
CA VAL A 659 25.37 44.35 10.00
C VAL A 659 25.26 44.94 11.42
N PRO A 660 26.31 45.58 11.95
CA PRO A 660 26.26 46.15 13.28
C PRO A 660 25.09 47.13 13.44
N ALA A 661 24.35 47.02 14.54
CA ALA A 661 23.34 48.00 14.85
C ALA A 661 24.00 49.36 15.07
N LEU A 662 23.62 50.36 14.27
CA LEU A 662 24.04 51.74 14.52
C LEU A 662 23.58 52.13 15.94
N THR A 663 24.50 52.17 16.87
CA THR A 663 24.24 52.78 18.18
C THR A 663 23.84 54.23 17.92
N SER A 664 22.57 54.54 18.08
CA SER A 664 22.12 55.93 18.19
C SER A 664 22.83 56.56 19.36
N ALA A 665 23.77 57.49 19.06
CA ALA A 665 24.45 58.30 20.03
C ALA A 665 23.45 59.25 20.74
#